data_3c04cd2b768e355ab0c43478ae374726
#
_entry.id   3c04cd2b768e355ab0c43478ae374726
#
_cell.length_a   1.000
_cell.length_b   1.000
_cell.length_c   1.000
_cell.angle_alpha   90.00
_cell.angle_beta   90.00
_cell.angle_gamma   90.00
#
_symmetry.space_group_name_H-M   'P 1'
#
loop_
_entity.id
_entity.type
_entity.pdbx_description
1 polymer ?
#
loop_
_entity_poly.entity_id
_entity_poly.type
_entity_poly.pdbx_seq_one_letter_code
_entity_poly.pdbx_strand_id
1 'polypeptide(L)'
;MPRRKQQVDSGSDAGQTVISKFFKLSGGPSASQGSVPERKQKRACKHDEPSKKRAKSVLGKEDGASNKGRITVPEELREMSAVNVSPKTLVKLRAFCSTPGSFVGAEEDLSQVQKTHCVEAQEDSEHIQCKKQSDERPIQAPHREAELSLEQPFPAQGYENSKQFSEAKQSNRRSKCPYTPLELQYMEIKAQHNDAILFVECGYKYRFFGEDAEIAAKELNIFCHVDHNFMTASIPTHRLFVHVRRLVANGYKVGVVKQMETAALKAVGENKSTLFTRQLTALYTKSTLIGEDVNPLLNLDDNVDVEEVTSDTPNNYLLCICENAENVKERNKWDVVIGLVGVQPTTGEVIFDTFPDCKLRTELESRVLRLQPVEILIPSTLSEQTESLLSSISSASVRGDDRIRVERLQSRHFEYSHAFQMITEFYGKGDDANTGSKKLSEILTLDKTVICSLAPVIKYLKEFNLEKILYNPSNFTRLSNEKEYISMNGTTLKNLEILQNQTDMKSKGSLFWALDHTRTSFGRRALKKWVTQPLVSASAINARLDAVSEVLHSESSIFGRIQSLINRLPDLERGICSIYHKKCSTQEFYLILNTLCKLDSEFQALVPAIKAQVQSVLLRDILLEIPQVLNPVQHFLKILSEEAAKKGDKTELFRDLTDFPRIKERKDQIQEVLSQVQSHLQEIRRMLKNPSATYVTVSGQEFMIEVKNSLVCSIPTDWVKVSSTKAVSRFHSPFIVENYRHLNQLREQLVLDCNSEWLRFLAEFAEHYHAVHKAIGHLATTDCIFSLAEVAKQGDYCRPVVQEHSRGILIKNGRHPVIDVLLGEQKQYVPNNTNLSGDRERAMIITGPNMGGKSSYIKQVALITGMAQMGSYVPAEEASIGIVDGIFTRG
;
A
#
# COMPACT_ATOMS: atom_id res chain seq x y z
N MET A 1 -16.47 -24.69 -41.50
CA MET A 1 -15.90 -25.67 -42.45
C MET A 1 -14.44 -25.27 -42.71
N PRO A 2 -13.56 -26.24 -42.91
CA PRO A 2 -12.27 -26.26 -42.19
C PRO A 2 -11.05 -26.33 -43.14
N ARG A 3 -9.88 -26.53 -42.52
CA ARG A 3 -8.56 -27.05 -43.03
C ARG A 3 -7.55 -26.00 -43.49
N ARG A 4 -6.22 -26.08 -43.27
CA ARG A 4 -5.38 -27.24 -42.97
C ARG A 4 -4.02 -26.74 -42.45
N LYS A 5 -3.38 -27.58 -41.64
CA LYS A 5 -1.98 -27.70 -41.23
C LYS A 5 -0.96 -27.49 -42.32
N GLN A 6 0.22 -27.01 -41.98
CA GLN A 6 1.47 -27.72 -42.30
C GLN A 6 2.63 -27.26 -41.34
N GLN A 7 3.23 -28.27 -40.78
CA GLN A 7 4.56 -28.28 -40.12
C GLN A 7 5.68 -28.05 -41.18
N VAL A 8 6.84 -27.60 -40.75
CA VAL A 8 8.14 -28.22 -41.03
C VAL A 8 9.24 -27.54 -40.16
N ASP A 9 10.10 -28.34 -39.68
CA ASP A 9 11.20 -28.39 -38.76
C ASP A 9 12.46 -27.60 -39.06
N SER A 10 13.34 -27.68 -38.04
CA SER A 10 14.81 -27.64 -37.97
C SER A 10 15.49 -26.27 -38.09
N GLY A 11 16.44 -25.90 -37.29
CA GLY A 11 17.36 -26.55 -36.43
C GLY A 11 18.50 -25.60 -36.03
N SER A 12 19.21 -25.97 -34.98
CA SER A 12 20.57 -25.63 -34.61
C SER A 12 20.89 -24.22 -34.04
N ASP A 13 21.13 -24.10 -32.77
CA ASP A 13 22.40 -24.31 -32.01
C ASP A 13 23.33 -23.10 -31.97
N ALA A 14 23.49 -22.55 -30.80
CA ALA A 14 24.73 -22.11 -30.14
C ALA A 14 24.37 -21.41 -28.80
N GLY A 15 24.43 -21.97 -27.65
CA GLY A 15 25.63 -22.08 -26.82
C GLY A 15 25.76 -20.90 -25.86
N GLN A 16 25.09 -20.98 -24.66
CA GLN A 16 25.58 -20.37 -23.44
C GLN A 16 25.24 -21.25 -22.25
N THR A 17 26.27 -21.71 -21.60
CA THR A 17 26.27 -22.55 -20.40
C THR A 17 25.72 -21.79 -19.22
N VAL A 18 24.52 -22.18 -18.77
CA VAL A 18 23.98 -21.78 -17.48
C VAL A 18 24.02 -23.00 -16.55
N ILE A 19 24.59 -22.78 -15.40
CA ILE A 19 24.71 -23.73 -14.29
C ILE A 19 23.29 -24.04 -13.74
N SER A 20 22.62 -25.04 -14.29
CA SER A 20 21.40 -25.64 -13.75
C SER A 20 21.39 -27.15 -13.89
N LYS A 21 22.46 -27.80 -13.43
CA LYS A 21 22.61 -29.28 -13.51
C LYS A 21 22.50 -30.02 -12.17
N PHE A 22 21.91 -29.43 -11.14
CA PHE A 22 21.83 -30.11 -9.83
C PHE A 22 20.46 -30.53 -9.37
N PHE A 23 19.39 -30.38 -10.16
CA PHE A 23 18.09 -30.91 -9.78
C PHE A 23 17.46 -31.74 -10.89
N LYS A 24 17.79 -33.03 -10.95
CA LYS A 24 16.98 -34.04 -11.63
C LYS A 24 16.42 -34.97 -10.59
N LEU A 25 15.10 -34.89 -10.39
CA LEU A 25 14.32 -35.94 -9.78
C LEU A 25 14.24 -37.13 -10.74
N SER A 26 14.65 -38.29 -10.26
CA SER A 26 14.47 -39.56 -10.97
C SER A 26 13.05 -40.04 -10.78
N GLY A 27 12.37 -40.24 -11.90
CA GLY A 27 11.00 -40.76 -11.94
C GLY A 27 10.88 -42.16 -12.48
N GLY A 28 9.72 -42.75 -12.17
CA GLY A 28 8.98 -43.71 -12.92
C GLY A 28 9.23 -45.18 -12.65
N PRO A 29 8.39 -46.14 -13.03
CA PRO A 29 7.45 -46.07 -14.14
C PRO A 29 6.01 -46.64 -13.89
N SER A 30 5.08 -46.17 -14.72
CA SER A 30 4.03 -46.84 -15.52
C SER A 30 3.28 -48.09 -14.96
N ALA A 31 1.96 -48.14 -14.97
CA ALA A 31 1.08 -48.46 -16.05
C ALA A 31 -0.38 -48.72 -15.60
N SER A 32 -1.28 -48.34 -16.45
CA SER A 32 -2.52 -48.93 -16.94
C SER A 32 -3.83 -48.83 -16.16
N GLN A 33 -4.73 -48.05 -16.80
CA GLN A 33 -6.12 -48.36 -17.22
C GLN A 33 -7.16 -48.95 -16.27
N GLY A 34 -8.31 -48.27 -16.20
CA GLY A 34 -9.57 -48.93 -16.05
C GLY A 34 -10.67 -48.17 -15.34
N SER A 35 -11.49 -47.44 -16.09
CA SER A 35 -12.94 -47.31 -16.01
C SER A 35 -13.68 -47.12 -14.66
N VAL A 36 -14.48 -46.06 -14.65
CA VAL A 36 -15.70 -45.71 -13.87
C VAL A 36 -16.74 -46.82 -13.92
N PRO A 37 -17.74 -47.09 -13.01
CA PRO A 37 -18.64 -46.07 -12.46
C PRO A 37 -19.22 -46.28 -11.01
N GLU A 38 -19.73 -45.18 -10.49
CA GLU A 38 -20.96 -44.97 -9.66
C GLU A 38 -21.49 -45.93 -8.58
N ARG A 39 -21.86 -45.26 -7.51
CA ARG A 39 -23.07 -45.38 -6.66
C ARG A 39 -22.98 -45.90 -5.22
N LYS A 40 -23.29 -44.92 -4.35
CA LYS A 40 -24.29 -44.94 -3.25
C LYS A 40 -24.18 -45.85 -2.04
N GLN A 41 -24.20 -45.16 -0.90
CA GLN A 41 -25.07 -45.37 0.27
C GLN A 41 -24.65 -46.22 1.46
N LYS A 42 -24.52 -45.47 2.59
CA LYS A 42 -25.17 -45.65 3.91
C LYS A 42 -24.72 -46.70 4.91
N ARG A 43 -24.60 -46.18 6.15
CA ARG A 43 -24.84 -46.78 7.50
C ARG A 43 -23.67 -47.57 8.11
N ALA A 44 -23.15 -47.12 9.23
CA ALA A 44 -23.59 -46.97 10.60
C ALA A 44 -23.09 -48.12 11.52
N CYS A 45 -22.57 -47.66 12.66
CA CYS A 45 -22.53 -48.35 13.95
C CYS A 45 -21.37 -49.31 14.28
N LYS A 46 -20.62 -49.01 15.25
CA LYS A 46 -20.61 -49.26 16.69
C LYS A 46 -19.37 -50.05 17.20
N HIS A 47 -18.83 -49.51 18.29
CA HIS A 47 -18.22 -50.15 19.44
C HIS A 47 -17.08 -51.20 19.23
N ASP A 48 -15.92 -51.05 19.91
CA ASP A 48 -15.69 -51.32 21.33
C ASP A 48 -14.21 -51.06 21.72
N GLU A 49 -14.02 -50.40 22.83
CA GLU A 49 -12.87 -50.57 23.74
C GLU A 49 -12.98 -51.94 24.46
N PRO A 50 -12.04 -52.46 25.27
CA PRO A 50 -11.05 -51.83 26.15
C PRO A 50 -9.76 -52.62 26.51
N SER A 51 -9.02 -52.04 27.44
CA SER A 51 -8.26 -52.60 28.61
C SER A 51 -6.73 -52.58 28.53
N LYS A 52 -6.12 -51.74 29.36
CA LYS A 52 -5.53 -51.89 30.70
C LYS A 52 -4.39 -52.91 30.87
N LYS A 53 -3.25 -52.41 31.36
CA LYS A 53 -2.45 -52.85 32.55
C LYS A 53 -1.17 -52.00 32.62
N ARG A 54 -0.94 -51.16 33.63
CA ARG A 54 -0.61 -51.25 35.06
C ARG A 54 0.66 -52.01 35.39
N ALA A 55 1.66 -51.30 35.97
CA ALA A 55 2.26 -51.46 37.28
C ALA A 55 3.53 -50.64 37.43
N LYS A 56 3.56 -49.74 38.37
CA LYS A 56 4.06 -49.68 39.77
C LYS A 56 5.58 -49.47 39.87
N SER A 57 5.98 -48.27 40.29
CA SER A 57 6.35 -47.77 41.62
C SER A 57 7.54 -48.43 42.28
N VAL A 58 8.53 -47.58 42.73
CA VAL A 58 9.00 -47.59 44.12
C VAL A 58 9.78 -46.28 44.39
N LEU A 59 9.49 -45.77 45.58
CA LEU A 59 10.09 -44.61 46.26
C LEU A 59 11.53 -44.87 46.73
N GLY A 60 12.27 -43.79 46.96
CA GLY A 60 13.41 -43.76 47.87
C GLY A 60 13.85 -42.37 48.12
N LYS A 61 13.73 -41.97 49.40
CA LYS A 61 13.98 -40.67 49.99
C LYS A 61 15.44 -40.42 50.35
N GLU A 62 15.72 -39.10 50.54
CA GLU A 62 16.54 -38.43 51.55
C GLU A 62 18.04 -38.25 51.26
N ASP A 63 18.53 -37.10 51.41
CA ASP A 63 18.93 -36.10 52.36
C ASP A 63 20.16 -35.27 51.92
N GLY A 64 20.05 -34.06 52.10
CA GLY A 64 20.87 -32.95 52.50
C GLY A 64 22.40 -32.98 52.34
N ALA A 65 22.94 -31.94 51.74
CA ALA A 65 23.93 -31.05 52.38
C ALA A 65 24.59 -30.10 51.37
N SER A 66 24.65 -28.85 51.74
CA SER A 66 25.38 -27.77 51.12
C SER A 66 26.83 -28.12 50.78
N ASN A 67 27.29 -27.80 49.57
CA ASN A 67 28.68 -27.37 49.43
C ASN A 67 28.91 -26.47 48.21
N LYS A 68 29.57 -25.35 48.47
CA LYS A 68 30.11 -24.43 47.49
C LYS A 68 31.20 -25.16 46.69
N GLY A 69 30.99 -25.28 45.37
CA GLY A 69 31.97 -25.84 44.47
C GLY A 69 32.25 -24.90 43.32
N ARG A 70 33.44 -24.37 43.32
CA ARG A 70 34.12 -23.68 42.20
C ARG A 70 33.95 -24.50 40.93
N ILE A 71 33.44 -23.89 39.86
CA ILE A 71 33.43 -24.49 38.52
C ILE A 71 34.81 -24.37 37.92
N THR A 72 35.50 -25.47 37.85
CA THR A 72 36.73 -25.66 37.06
C THR A 72 36.32 -25.91 35.59
N VAL A 73 36.81 -25.07 34.72
CA VAL A 73 36.69 -25.20 33.26
C VAL A 73 37.53 -26.38 32.79
N PRO A 74 37.07 -27.26 31.89
CA PRO A 74 37.85 -28.36 31.33
C PRO A 74 39.02 -27.86 30.43
N GLU A 75 40.14 -28.53 30.60
CA GLU A 75 41.47 -28.19 30.06
C GLU A 75 41.67 -28.45 28.55
N GLU A 76 40.63 -28.76 27.82
CA GLU A 76 40.74 -29.14 26.35
C GLU A 76 40.63 -27.94 25.36
N LEU A 77 40.56 -26.71 25.83
CA LEU A 77 40.58 -25.53 24.97
C LEU A 77 41.92 -24.74 24.96
N ARG A 78 43.00 -25.38 25.38
CA ARG A 78 44.33 -24.70 25.49
C ARG A 78 45.29 -24.89 24.30
N GLU A 79 44.89 -25.53 23.23
CA GLU A 79 45.74 -25.67 22.03
C GLU A 79 45.07 -25.21 20.76
N MET A 80 44.88 -23.92 20.63
CA MET A 80 44.87 -23.25 19.32
C MET A 80 46.01 -22.25 19.28
N SER A 81 47.10 -22.66 18.69
CA SER A 81 48.35 -21.91 18.49
C SER A 81 48.09 -20.54 17.85
N ALA A 82 48.67 -19.53 18.46
CA ALA A 82 48.76 -18.17 17.95
C ALA A 82 49.21 -18.13 16.48
N VAL A 83 48.36 -17.74 15.58
CA VAL A 83 48.71 -17.43 14.20
C VAL A 83 49.50 -16.14 14.21
N ASN A 84 50.76 -16.19 13.84
CA ASN A 84 51.64 -15.04 13.71
C ASN A 84 51.15 -14.08 12.63
N VAL A 85 50.45 -13.07 13.02
CA VAL A 85 50.01 -11.97 12.13
C VAL A 85 51.17 -11.01 11.97
N SER A 86 51.55 -10.72 10.71
CA SER A 86 52.67 -9.80 10.41
C SER A 86 52.45 -8.42 11.04
N PRO A 87 53.50 -7.75 11.50
CA PRO A 87 53.42 -6.41 12.13
C PRO A 87 52.71 -5.38 11.23
N LYS A 88 52.80 -5.48 9.92
CA LYS A 88 52.12 -4.61 8.95
C LYS A 88 50.59 -4.81 8.91
N THR A 89 50.13 -6.03 9.14
CA THR A 89 48.69 -6.35 9.22
C THR A 89 48.11 -5.89 10.53
N LEU A 90 48.86 -5.99 11.62
CA LEU A 90 48.47 -5.46 12.94
C LEU A 90 48.35 -3.94 12.95
N VAL A 91 49.21 -3.21 12.24
CA VAL A 91 49.13 -1.77 12.07
C VAL A 91 47.89 -1.37 11.26
N LYS A 92 47.57 -2.08 10.22
CA LYS A 92 46.32 -1.86 9.43
C LYS A 92 45.08 -2.16 10.24
N LEU A 93 45.05 -3.22 11.03
CA LEU A 93 43.94 -3.52 11.94
C LEU A 93 43.74 -2.49 13.05
N ARG A 94 44.86 -1.94 13.61
CA ARG A 94 44.80 -0.85 14.60
C ARG A 94 44.25 0.46 14.01
N ALA A 95 44.54 0.76 12.74
CA ALA A 95 43.95 1.91 12.04
C ALA A 95 42.45 1.80 11.83
N PHE A 96 41.89 0.59 11.85
CA PHE A 96 40.45 0.33 11.76
C PHE A 96 39.68 0.46 13.08
N CYS A 97 40.38 0.39 14.20
CA CYS A 97 39.79 0.39 15.55
C CYS A 97 39.85 1.72 16.27
N SER A 98 40.37 2.79 15.68
CA SER A 98 40.43 4.12 16.29
C SER A 98 39.22 4.96 15.93
N THR A 99 38.21 4.97 16.80
CA THR A 99 37.22 6.03 16.91
C THR A 99 37.85 7.29 17.52
N PRO A 100 37.64 8.49 17.02
CA PRO A 100 38.13 9.71 17.65
C PRO A 100 37.22 10.12 18.79
N GLY A 101 37.71 9.86 20.00
CA GLY A 101 37.11 10.39 21.24
C GLY A 101 38.18 11.18 22.00
N SER A 102 37.94 12.46 22.09
CA SER A 102 38.49 13.52 22.94
C SER A 102 39.66 13.16 23.88
N PHE A 103 40.79 13.83 23.68
CA PHE A 103 41.67 14.27 24.80
C PHE A 103 42.26 15.63 24.48
N VAL A 104 42.18 16.50 25.48
CA VAL A 104 42.73 17.85 25.57
C VAL A 104 44.19 17.78 26.04
N GLY A 105 45.06 18.54 25.36
CA GLY A 105 46.19 19.23 25.97
C GLY A 105 47.51 18.48 26.10
N ALA A 106 48.50 18.85 25.32
CA ALA A 106 49.82 19.40 25.73
C ALA A 106 50.65 19.63 24.48
N GLU A 107 51.11 20.86 24.35
CA GLU A 107 52.12 21.32 23.40
C GLU A 107 53.46 20.70 23.78
N GLU A 108 54.28 20.37 22.78
CA GLU A 108 55.72 20.72 22.73
C GLU A 108 56.30 20.39 21.36
N ASP A 109 57.02 21.42 20.89
CA ASP A 109 57.84 21.52 19.68
C ASP A 109 58.75 20.34 19.38
N LEU A 110 59.03 20.14 18.11
CA LEU A 110 60.37 20.24 17.53
C LEU A 110 60.33 20.00 16.00
N SER A 111 60.87 21.01 15.37
CA SER A 111 61.15 21.25 13.96
C SER A 111 62.22 20.32 13.35
N GLN A 112 62.18 20.34 12.00
CA GLN A 112 63.26 20.10 11.01
C GLN A 112 63.59 18.65 10.69
N VAL A 113 63.53 18.26 9.41
CA VAL A 113 64.57 18.30 8.40
C VAL A 113 64.12 17.63 7.08
N GLN A 114 64.17 18.44 6.04
CA GLN A 114 64.60 18.26 4.62
C GLN A 114 64.08 17.12 3.74
N LYS A 115 63.44 17.52 2.70
CA LYS A 115 63.59 17.37 1.22
C LYS A 115 64.73 16.47 0.74
N THR A 116 64.46 15.58 -0.15
CA THR A 116 65.15 15.40 -1.46
C THR A 116 64.43 14.49 -2.40
N HIS A 117 64.21 14.99 -3.55
CA HIS A 117 64.44 14.56 -4.96
C HIS A 117 63.53 13.53 -5.65
N CYS A 118 62.96 14.07 -6.70
CA CYS A 118 62.42 13.42 -7.91
C CYS A 118 63.42 12.55 -8.63
N VAL A 119 62.99 11.53 -9.32
CA VAL A 119 63.46 11.14 -10.66
C VAL A 119 62.31 10.49 -11.42
N GLU A 120 62.06 11.04 -12.61
CA GLU A 120 61.27 10.51 -13.72
C GLU A 120 61.94 9.30 -14.36
N ALA A 121 61.19 8.39 -14.92
CA ALA A 121 61.64 7.66 -16.09
C ALA A 121 60.42 7.21 -16.92
N GLN A 122 60.44 7.66 -18.14
CA GLN A 122 59.60 7.40 -19.30
C GLN A 122 59.86 6.01 -19.90
N GLU A 123 58.85 5.59 -20.72
CA GLU A 123 58.89 4.84 -21.97
C GLU A 123 59.21 3.33 -21.87
N ASP A 124 58.29 2.50 -22.43
CA ASP A 124 58.39 2.10 -23.83
C ASP A 124 57.13 1.33 -24.27
N SER A 125 56.72 1.68 -25.47
CA SER A 125 55.72 1.06 -26.31
C SER A 125 56.26 -0.15 -27.07
N GLU A 126 55.49 -1.20 -27.26
CA GLU A 126 55.65 -2.02 -28.47
C GLU A 126 54.30 -2.59 -28.98
N HIS A 127 54.09 -2.28 -30.24
CA HIS A 127 53.10 -2.79 -31.18
C HIS A 127 53.22 -4.26 -31.47
N ILE A 128 52.11 -4.97 -31.61
CA ILE A 128 51.99 -6.01 -32.65
C ILE A 128 50.64 -5.93 -33.35
N GLN A 129 50.72 -5.55 -34.62
CA GLN A 129 49.67 -5.71 -35.64
C GLN A 129 49.61 -7.16 -36.12
N CYS A 130 48.42 -7.64 -36.42
CA CYS A 130 48.24 -8.60 -37.48
C CYS A 130 46.93 -8.37 -38.25
N LYS A 131 47.11 -8.16 -39.54
CA LYS A 131 46.17 -7.97 -40.63
C LYS A 131 45.53 -9.29 -41.08
N LYS A 132 44.31 -9.24 -41.61
CA LYS A 132 43.92 -9.58 -43.01
C LYS A 132 42.39 -9.70 -43.03
N GLN A 133 41.71 -8.89 -43.82
CA GLN A 133 41.28 -8.99 -45.26
C GLN A 133 40.39 -10.23 -45.45
N SER A 134 39.25 -10.16 -46.08
CA SER A 134 38.70 -9.40 -47.20
C SER A 134 37.21 -9.75 -47.41
N ASP A 135 36.52 -8.80 -47.98
CA ASP A 135 35.63 -8.83 -49.17
C ASP A 135 34.23 -9.38 -48.92
N GLU A 136 33.20 -8.84 -49.40
CA GLU A 136 32.70 -7.95 -50.45
C GLU A 136 31.16 -7.87 -50.27
N ARG A 137 30.50 -6.90 -50.47
CA ARG A 137 29.87 -5.86 -51.22
C ARG A 137 28.35 -5.73 -50.94
N PRO A 138 27.74 -4.57 -51.17
CA PRO A 138 26.51 -4.15 -50.57
C PRO A 138 25.31 -4.28 -51.53
N ILE A 139 24.09 -4.36 -50.92
CA ILE A 139 22.83 -4.12 -51.63
C ILE A 139 22.15 -2.87 -51.04
N GLN A 140 22.02 -1.89 -51.89
CA GLN A 140 21.34 -0.63 -51.69
C GLN A 140 19.85 -0.78 -51.47
N ALA A 141 19.30 -0.01 -50.50
CA ALA A 141 17.93 0.39 -50.51
C ALA A 141 17.82 1.93 -50.31
N PRO A 142 16.86 2.63 -50.89
CA PRO A 142 16.96 4.05 -51.17
C PRO A 142 16.60 4.91 -49.99
N HIS A 143 17.43 5.92 -49.79
CA HIS A 143 17.16 7.06 -48.94
C HIS A 143 15.94 7.83 -49.42
N ARG A 144 15.05 8.20 -48.48
CA ARG A 144 14.28 9.40 -48.49
C ARG A 144 14.56 10.16 -47.18
N GLU A 145 15.44 11.07 -47.30
CA GLU A 145 15.63 12.16 -46.35
C GLU A 145 14.39 13.07 -46.42
N ALA A 146 13.74 13.25 -45.27
CA ALA A 146 12.85 14.37 -45.05
C ALA A 146 13.47 15.17 -43.90
N GLU A 147 14.05 16.29 -44.24
CA GLU A 147 14.51 17.34 -43.36
C GLU A 147 13.34 17.77 -42.46
N LEU A 148 13.51 17.62 -41.16
CA LEU A 148 12.69 18.29 -40.17
C LEU A 148 13.43 19.54 -39.71
N SER A 149 13.02 20.64 -40.27
CA SER A 149 13.34 22.00 -39.81
C SER A 149 12.87 22.17 -38.36
N LEU A 150 13.80 22.59 -37.52
CA LEU A 150 13.59 23.13 -36.19
C LEU A 150 12.72 24.39 -36.28
N GLU A 151 11.48 24.32 -35.87
CA GLU A 151 10.66 25.48 -35.54
C GLU A 151 10.73 25.77 -34.04
N GLN A 152 11.02 27.02 -33.75
CA GLN A 152 11.23 27.64 -32.45
C GLN A 152 9.92 27.69 -31.64
N PRO A 153 9.98 27.77 -30.32
CA PRO A 153 8.77 27.87 -29.49
C PRO A 153 8.18 29.27 -29.57
N PHE A 154 6.87 29.34 -29.74
CA PHE A 154 6.08 30.58 -29.71
C PHE A 154 6.18 31.25 -28.33
N PRO A 155 6.27 32.57 -28.28
CA PRO A 155 6.34 33.30 -27.02
C PRO A 155 4.99 33.33 -26.31
N ALA A 156 5.03 33.05 -25.00
CA ALA A 156 3.91 33.23 -24.10
C ALA A 156 3.52 34.71 -24.03
N GLN A 157 2.43 35.10 -24.69
CA GLN A 157 1.77 36.37 -24.43
C GLN A 157 0.74 36.21 -23.33
N GLY A 158 0.91 37.04 -22.28
CA GLY A 158 0.08 37.04 -21.10
C GLY A 158 -1.38 37.33 -21.37
N TYR A 159 -2.26 36.56 -20.79
CA TYR A 159 -3.68 36.86 -20.67
C TYR A 159 -3.93 37.66 -19.39
N GLU A 160 -3.66 38.97 -19.48
CA GLU A 160 -4.39 39.98 -18.71
C GLU A 160 -5.45 40.54 -19.63
N ASN A 161 -6.70 40.15 -19.47
CA ASN A 161 -7.92 40.86 -19.81
C ASN A 161 -9.16 39.97 -19.61
N SER A 162 -9.52 39.75 -18.36
CA SER A 162 -10.83 39.24 -17.99
C SER A 162 -11.69 40.33 -17.34
N LYS A 163 -12.01 41.40 -18.12
CA LYS A 163 -13.09 42.35 -17.80
C LYS A 163 -13.37 43.19 -19.04
N GLN A 164 -14.10 42.64 -20.00
CA GLN A 164 -14.89 43.36 -20.97
C GLN A 164 -15.54 42.37 -21.96
N PHE A 165 -16.54 41.65 -21.52
CA PHE A 165 -17.53 41.03 -22.39
C PHE A 165 -18.93 41.20 -21.77
N SER A 166 -19.38 42.44 -21.72
CA SER A 166 -20.80 42.77 -21.68
C SER A 166 -20.96 43.93 -22.64
N GLU A 167 -21.88 43.74 -23.59
CA GLU A 167 -22.33 44.69 -24.62
C GLU A 167 -21.58 44.72 -25.95
N ALA A 168 -21.92 43.77 -26.82
CA ALA A 168 -22.00 44.02 -28.23
C ALA A 168 -23.18 43.24 -28.83
N LYS A 169 -24.23 43.99 -29.14
CA LYS A 169 -25.41 43.52 -29.88
C LYS A 169 -25.02 43.02 -31.26
N GLN A 170 -25.60 41.86 -31.61
CA GLN A 170 -26.04 41.44 -32.95
C GLN A 170 -25.24 41.90 -34.18
N SER A 171 -24.40 41.01 -34.70
CA SER A 171 -24.33 40.80 -36.14
C SER A 171 -24.11 39.33 -36.42
N ASN A 172 -25.02 38.75 -37.18
CA ASN A 172 -25.02 37.39 -37.68
C ASN A 172 -23.78 37.06 -38.54
N ARG A 173 -22.76 36.45 -37.95
CA ARG A 173 -21.86 35.51 -38.61
C ARG A 173 -21.36 34.56 -37.57
N ARG A 174 -22.05 33.40 -37.43
CA ARG A 174 -21.56 32.24 -36.67
C ARG A 174 -20.23 31.80 -37.24
N SER A 175 -19.13 32.23 -36.66
CA SER A 175 -17.85 31.53 -36.76
C SER A 175 -18.08 30.17 -36.14
N LYS A 176 -18.17 29.12 -36.95
CA LYS A 176 -18.29 27.74 -36.44
C LYS A 176 -17.02 27.44 -35.65
N CYS A 177 -17.15 27.38 -34.34
CA CYS A 177 -16.10 26.77 -33.52
C CYS A 177 -15.85 25.36 -34.09
N PRO A 178 -14.61 25.01 -34.43
CA PRO A 178 -14.34 23.71 -35.04
C PRO A 178 -14.61 22.51 -34.08
N TYR A 179 -14.65 22.79 -32.78
CA TYR A 179 -14.81 21.75 -31.73
C TYR A 179 -16.26 21.59 -31.28
N THR A 180 -16.63 20.36 -30.96
CA THR A 180 -17.92 20.07 -30.35
C THR A 180 -17.95 20.59 -28.89
N PRO A 181 -19.14 20.90 -28.33
CA PRO A 181 -19.22 21.34 -26.93
C PRO A 181 -18.62 20.36 -25.90
N LEU A 182 -18.65 19.04 -26.19
CA LEU A 182 -18.02 18.04 -25.34
C LEU A 182 -16.49 18.09 -25.40
N GLU A 183 -15.95 18.28 -26.60
CA GLU A 183 -14.50 18.45 -26.80
C GLU A 183 -13.98 19.72 -26.10
N LEU A 184 -14.75 20.82 -26.11
CA LEU A 184 -14.41 22.03 -25.39
C LEU A 184 -14.35 21.80 -23.88
N GLN A 185 -15.33 21.10 -23.28
CA GLN A 185 -15.28 20.73 -21.86
C GLN A 185 -14.08 19.85 -21.53
N TYR A 186 -13.76 18.88 -22.39
CA TYR A 186 -12.58 18.06 -22.22
C TYR A 186 -11.30 18.90 -22.23
N MET A 187 -11.15 19.78 -23.22
CA MET A 187 -9.97 20.67 -23.34
C MET A 187 -9.81 21.59 -22.13
N GLU A 188 -10.91 22.13 -21.59
CA GLU A 188 -10.89 22.96 -20.41
C GLU A 188 -10.41 22.20 -19.17
N ILE A 189 -10.91 20.97 -18.93
CA ILE A 189 -10.48 20.13 -17.82
C ILE A 189 -9.05 19.65 -18.04
N LYS A 190 -8.70 19.27 -19.28
CA LYS A 190 -7.34 18.79 -19.62
C LYS A 190 -6.30 19.89 -19.44
N ALA A 191 -6.61 21.15 -19.74
CA ALA A 191 -5.71 22.28 -19.55
C ALA A 191 -5.33 22.49 -18.06
N GLN A 192 -6.22 22.11 -17.14
CA GLN A 192 -5.95 22.16 -15.69
C GLN A 192 -5.16 20.92 -15.20
N HIS A 193 -5.25 19.80 -15.91
CA HIS A 193 -4.67 18.50 -15.52
C HIS A 193 -3.96 17.84 -16.72
N ASN A 194 -2.99 18.54 -17.29
CA ASN A 194 -2.26 18.08 -18.49
C ASN A 194 -1.56 16.74 -18.31
N ASP A 195 -1.09 16.46 -17.09
CA ASP A 195 -0.36 15.25 -16.69
C ASP A 195 -1.27 14.03 -16.40
N ALA A 196 -2.60 14.22 -16.39
CA ALA A 196 -3.54 13.15 -16.07
C ALA A 196 -4.25 12.59 -17.31
N ILE A 197 -4.39 11.28 -17.41
CA ILE A 197 -5.25 10.62 -18.40
C ILE A 197 -6.70 10.72 -17.91
N LEU A 198 -7.56 11.37 -18.71
CA LEU A 198 -8.93 11.68 -18.32
C LEU A 198 -9.92 10.64 -18.84
N PHE A 199 -10.68 10.03 -17.90
CA PHE A 199 -11.87 9.21 -18.17
C PHE A 199 -13.10 10.12 -18.17
N VAL A 200 -13.65 10.46 -19.32
CA VAL A 200 -14.79 11.38 -19.44
C VAL A 200 -16.08 10.61 -19.57
N GLU A 201 -16.98 10.76 -18.60
CA GLU A 201 -18.28 10.08 -18.61
C GLU A 201 -19.19 10.62 -19.71
N CYS A 202 -19.70 9.71 -20.54
CA CYS A 202 -20.62 9.98 -21.64
C CYS A 202 -21.73 8.93 -21.67
N GLY A 203 -22.73 9.10 -20.82
CA GLY A 203 -23.82 8.15 -20.63
C GLY A 203 -23.31 6.82 -20.03
N TYR A 204 -23.46 5.71 -20.76
CA TYR A 204 -23.04 4.38 -20.29
C TYR A 204 -21.57 4.02 -20.59
N LYS A 205 -20.76 4.99 -21.04
CA LYS A 205 -19.34 4.81 -21.39
C LYS A 205 -18.49 5.91 -20.79
N TYR A 206 -17.22 5.58 -20.50
CA TYR A 206 -16.16 6.55 -20.38
C TYR A 206 -15.42 6.68 -21.70
N ARG A 207 -15.15 7.91 -22.14
CA ARG A 207 -14.41 8.22 -23.36
C ARG A 207 -13.05 8.84 -23.01
N PHE A 208 -12.09 8.54 -23.85
CA PHE A 208 -10.78 9.17 -23.90
C PHE A 208 -10.65 9.97 -25.16
N PHE A 209 -9.93 11.08 -25.15
CA PHE A 209 -9.75 11.96 -26.29
C PHE A 209 -8.27 12.26 -26.54
N GLY A 210 -7.88 12.41 -27.82
CA GLY A 210 -6.51 12.79 -28.23
C GLY A 210 -5.44 11.85 -27.72
N GLU A 211 -4.40 12.41 -27.14
CA GLU A 211 -3.28 11.66 -26.57
C GLU A 211 -3.71 10.66 -25.48
N ASP A 212 -4.67 11.05 -24.62
CA ASP A 212 -5.22 10.15 -23.60
C ASP A 212 -5.84 8.89 -24.23
N ALA A 213 -6.47 9.01 -25.41
CA ALA A 213 -7.03 7.87 -26.12
C ALA A 213 -5.97 6.96 -26.73
N GLU A 214 -4.87 7.51 -27.22
CA GLU A 214 -3.76 6.75 -27.77
C GLU A 214 -3.02 5.96 -26.68
N ILE A 215 -2.73 6.63 -25.55
CA ILE A 215 -2.13 5.99 -24.37
C ILE A 215 -3.07 4.88 -23.85
N ALA A 216 -4.35 5.20 -23.64
CA ALA A 216 -5.32 4.23 -23.15
C ALA A 216 -5.47 3.04 -24.12
N ALA A 217 -5.47 3.28 -25.43
CA ALA A 217 -5.55 2.20 -26.43
C ALA A 217 -4.36 1.23 -26.34
N LYS A 218 -3.16 1.79 -26.18
CA LYS A 218 -1.91 1.02 -26.05
C LYS A 218 -1.88 0.22 -24.75
N GLU A 219 -2.09 0.86 -23.62
CA GLU A 219 -1.93 0.25 -22.30
C GLU A 219 -3.08 -0.70 -21.93
N LEU A 220 -4.30 -0.39 -22.34
CA LEU A 220 -5.50 -1.17 -22.02
C LEU A 220 -5.84 -2.20 -23.10
N ASN A 221 -5.16 -2.14 -24.25
CA ASN A 221 -5.46 -2.95 -25.44
C ASN A 221 -6.91 -2.78 -25.91
N ILE A 222 -7.37 -1.54 -26.06
CA ILE A 222 -8.70 -1.18 -26.53
C ILE A 222 -8.62 -0.48 -27.89
N PHE A 223 -9.72 -0.55 -28.65
CA PHE A 223 -9.79 0.06 -29.98
C PHE A 223 -9.83 1.58 -29.89
N CYS A 224 -9.01 2.24 -30.72
CA CYS A 224 -8.94 3.68 -30.88
C CYS A 224 -9.27 4.06 -32.34
N HIS A 225 -10.03 5.12 -32.53
CA HIS A 225 -10.42 5.62 -33.85
C HIS A 225 -10.62 7.14 -33.82
N VAL A 226 -10.54 7.78 -34.95
CA VAL A 226 -10.85 9.19 -35.11
C VAL A 226 -12.36 9.43 -35.03
N ASP A 227 -12.80 10.27 -34.09
CA ASP A 227 -14.20 10.71 -33.97
C ASP A 227 -14.20 12.26 -33.88
N HIS A 228 -14.73 12.92 -34.91
CA HIS A 228 -14.66 14.36 -35.09
C HIS A 228 -13.21 14.89 -35.15
N ASN A 229 -12.80 15.63 -34.10
CA ASN A 229 -11.48 16.30 -34.09
C ASN A 229 -10.37 15.55 -33.37
N PHE A 230 -10.72 14.45 -32.63
CA PHE A 230 -9.78 13.72 -31.79
C PHE A 230 -9.77 12.22 -32.07
N MET A 231 -8.60 11.63 -31.82
CA MET A 231 -8.54 10.19 -31.56
C MET A 231 -9.38 9.89 -30.34
N THR A 232 -10.21 8.85 -30.41
CA THR A 232 -11.17 8.51 -29.36
C THR A 232 -11.13 7.02 -29.06
N ALA A 233 -11.09 6.67 -27.79
CA ALA A 233 -11.28 5.32 -27.28
C ALA A 233 -12.38 5.32 -26.21
N SER A 234 -12.98 4.18 -25.91
CA SER A 234 -14.05 4.12 -24.91
C SER A 234 -14.12 2.80 -24.20
N ILE A 235 -14.56 2.83 -22.93
CA ILE A 235 -14.82 1.67 -22.06
C ILE A 235 -16.23 1.74 -21.48
N PRO A 236 -16.85 0.61 -21.12
CA PRO A 236 -18.11 0.59 -20.36
C PRO A 236 -17.93 1.12 -18.94
N THR A 237 -18.95 1.80 -18.40
CA THR A 237 -18.88 2.41 -17.04
C THR A 237 -18.60 1.39 -15.94
N HIS A 238 -19.16 0.18 -16.01
CA HIS A 238 -18.98 -0.88 -14.99
C HIS A 238 -17.56 -1.46 -14.93
N ARG A 239 -16.67 -1.16 -15.91
CA ARG A 239 -15.28 -1.60 -15.93
C ARG A 239 -14.29 -0.50 -15.56
N LEU A 240 -14.77 0.62 -15.04
CA LEU A 240 -13.92 1.76 -14.66
C LEU A 240 -12.76 1.34 -13.76
N PHE A 241 -13.05 0.64 -12.65
CA PHE A 241 -12.05 0.27 -11.64
C PHE A 241 -10.90 -0.58 -12.19
N VAL A 242 -11.19 -1.52 -13.10
CA VAL A 242 -10.15 -2.39 -13.71
C VAL A 242 -9.17 -1.55 -14.53
N HIS A 243 -9.71 -0.64 -15.35
CA HIS A 243 -8.90 0.14 -16.27
C HIS A 243 -8.14 1.28 -15.56
N VAL A 244 -8.74 1.92 -14.55
CA VAL A 244 -8.05 2.90 -13.70
C VAL A 244 -6.85 2.25 -13.01
N ARG A 245 -7.05 1.09 -12.38
CA ARG A 245 -5.96 0.36 -11.69
C ARG A 245 -4.82 -0.02 -12.62
N ARG A 246 -5.15 -0.48 -13.83
CA ARG A 246 -4.14 -0.87 -14.82
C ARG A 246 -3.29 0.32 -15.29
N LEU A 247 -3.90 1.48 -15.57
CA LEU A 247 -3.14 2.68 -15.94
C LEU A 247 -2.31 3.20 -14.77
N VAL A 248 -2.87 3.21 -13.55
CA VAL A 248 -2.14 3.62 -12.34
C VAL A 248 -0.97 2.69 -12.05
N ALA A 249 -1.14 1.36 -12.21
CA ALA A 249 -0.04 0.38 -12.06
C ALA A 249 1.11 0.69 -13.03
N ASN A 250 0.79 1.10 -14.28
CA ASN A 250 1.79 1.52 -15.27
C ASN A 250 2.40 2.91 -14.98
N GLY A 251 2.07 3.56 -13.85
CA GLY A 251 2.67 4.82 -13.40
C GLY A 251 1.97 6.09 -13.87
N TYR A 252 0.84 5.97 -14.57
CA TYR A 252 0.07 7.14 -15.01
C TYR A 252 -0.75 7.76 -13.89
N LYS A 253 -0.89 9.10 -13.91
CA LYS A 253 -1.90 9.84 -13.14
C LYS A 253 -3.22 9.78 -13.90
N VAL A 254 -4.29 9.42 -13.23
CA VAL A 254 -5.61 9.18 -13.86
C VAL A 254 -6.65 10.09 -13.24
N GLY A 255 -7.43 10.77 -14.09
CA GLY A 255 -8.55 11.60 -13.67
C GLY A 255 -9.89 11.00 -14.10
N VAL A 256 -10.85 10.96 -13.18
CA VAL A 256 -12.23 10.54 -13.47
C VAL A 256 -13.13 11.77 -13.51
N VAL A 257 -13.73 12.03 -14.66
CA VAL A 257 -14.62 13.15 -14.94
C VAL A 257 -16.04 12.61 -15.02
N LYS A 258 -16.86 12.93 -14.02
CA LYS A 258 -18.27 12.48 -13.96
C LYS A 258 -19.23 13.55 -14.45
N GLN A 259 -20.35 13.10 -14.99
CA GLN A 259 -21.49 13.95 -15.36
C GLN A 259 -22.24 14.34 -14.08
N MET A 260 -22.38 15.65 -13.81
CA MET A 260 -22.97 16.19 -12.57
C MET A 260 -24.49 16.28 -12.60
N GLU A 261 -25.09 16.19 -13.78
CA GLU A 261 -26.53 16.34 -14.00
C GLU A 261 -27.08 15.09 -14.63
N THR A 262 -28.28 14.71 -14.25
CA THR A 262 -29.05 13.67 -14.91
C THR A 262 -30.04 14.28 -15.92
N ALA A 263 -30.58 13.45 -16.82
CA ALA A 263 -31.53 13.93 -17.81
C ALA A 263 -32.80 14.53 -17.20
N ALA A 264 -33.28 14.00 -16.06
CA ALA A 264 -34.50 14.50 -15.42
C ALA A 264 -34.26 15.80 -14.66
N LEU A 265 -33.15 15.94 -13.92
CA LEU A 265 -32.79 17.21 -13.26
C LEU A 265 -32.56 18.31 -14.28
N LYS A 266 -31.89 17.99 -15.40
CA LYS A 266 -31.65 18.95 -16.49
C LYS A 266 -32.92 19.41 -17.17
N ALA A 267 -33.90 18.52 -17.35
CA ALA A 267 -35.17 18.87 -18.01
C ALA A 267 -35.98 19.95 -17.27
N VAL A 268 -35.72 20.16 -15.98
CA VAL A 268 -36.40 21.16 -15.12
C VAL A 268 -35.57 22.41 -14.93
N GLY A 269 -34.23 22.32 -15.03
CA GLY A 269 -33.31 23.43 -14.82
C GLY A 269 -33.38 24.51 -15.92
N GLU A 270 -32.81 25.66 -15.66
CA GLU A 270 -32.72 26.79 -16.61
C GLU A 270 -31.94 26.45 -17.89
N ASN A 271 -31.09 25.45 -17.83
CA ASN A 271 -30.14 25.05 -18.88
C ASN A 271 -30.61 23.86 -19.74
N LYS A 272 -31.90 23.73 -20.05
CA LYS A 272 -32.51 22.59 -20.77
C LYS A 272 -31.83 22.22 -22.10
N SER A 273 -31.29 23.19 -22.81
CA SER A 273 -30.69 23.03 -24.16
C SER A 273 -29.17 22.98 -24.17
N THR A 274 -28.51 23.13 -23.03
CA THR A 274 -27.04 23.08 -22.95
C THR A 274 -26.52 21.65 -22.82
N LEU A 275 -25.21 21.45 -22.98
CA LEU A 275 -24.56 20.16 -22.70
C LEU A 275 -24.59 19.83 -21.20
N PHE A 276 -24.55 18.56 -20.86
CA PHE A 276 -24.38 18.12 -19.46
C PHE A 276 -23.08 18.66 -18.88
N THR A 277 -23.15 19.23 -17.69
CA THR A 277 -21.98 19.71 -16.95
C THR A 277 -21.16 18.51 -16.46
N ARG A 278 -19.84 18.56 -16.68
CA ARG A 278 -18.90 17.52 -16.24
C ARG A 278 -17.84 18.16 -15.36
N GLN A 279 -17.43 17.44 -14.33
CA GLN A 279 -16.39 17.88 -13.42
C GLN A 279 -15.46 16.73 -13.09
N LEU A 280 -14.19 17.04 -12.83
CA LEU A 280 -13.24 16.09 -12.29
C LEU A 280 -13.65 15.74 -10.85
N THR A 281 -14.00 14.49 -10.63
CA THR A 281 -14.49 14.01 -9.31
C THR A 281 -13.42 13.28 -8.52
N ALA A 282 -12.45 12.68 -9.20
CA ALA A 282 -11.37 11.96 -8.55
C ALA A 282 -10.08 11.98 -9.39
N LEU A 283 -8.95 11.99 -8.69
CA LEU A 283 -7.61 11.77 -9.23
C LEU A 283 -6.99 10.56 -8.53
N TYR A 284 -6.18 9.81 -9.27
CA TYR A 284 -5.53 8.60 -8.79
C TYR A 284 -4.09 8.52 -9.28
N THR A 285 -3.17 8.18 -8.35
CA THR A 285 -1.79 7.76 -8.62
C THR A 285 -1.49 6.49 -7.83
N LYS A 286 -0.29 5.93 -7.94
CA LYS A 286 0.10 4.74 -7.15
C LYS A 286 -0.03 4.94 -5.64
N SER A 287 0.30 6.13 -5.13
CA SER A 287 0.22 6.44 -3.70
C SER A 287 -1.19 6.76 -3.23
N THR A 288 -2.06 7.30 -4.11
CA THR A 288 -3.38 7.86 -3.77
C THR A 288 -4.56 7.02 -4.25
N LEU A 289 -4.35 5.73 -4.51
CA LEU A 289 -5.37 4.81 -5.04
C LEU A 289 -6.38 4.41 -3.95
N ILE A 290 -7.30 5.31 -3.62
CA ILE A 290 -8.36 5.15 -2.62
C ILE A 290 -9.69 5.62 -3.19
N GLY A 291 -10.75 4.83 -3.06
CA GLY A 291 -12.11 5.23 -3.44
C GLY A 291 -12.97 4.11 -4.01
N GLU A 292 -14.28 4.38 -4.13
CA GLU A 292 -15.27 3.44 -4.71
C GLU A 292 -14.90 3.00 -6.13
N ASP A 293 -14.36 3.92 -6.93
CA ASP A 293 -14.03 3.67 -8.34
C ASP A 293 -12.82 2.74 -8.52
N VAL A 294 -12.10 2.39 -7.46
CA VAL A 294 -10.83 1.65 -7.53
C VAL A 294 -10.71 0.49 -6.55
N ASN A 295 -11.70 0.27 -5.69
CA ASN A 295 -11.64 -0.79 -4.67
C ASN A 295 -12.12 -2.14 -5.26
N PRO A 296 -11.27 -3.20 -5.29
CA PRO A 296 -11.64 -4.50 -5.81
C PRO A 296 -12.47 -5.34 -4.84
N LEU A 297 -12.49 -5.02 -3.54
CA LEU A 297 -13.15 -5.84 -2.50
C LEU A 297 -14.66 -5.98 -2.68
N LEU A 298 -15.27 -5.18 -3.55
CA LEU A 298 -16.71 -5.07 -3.69
C LEU A 298 -17.30 -5.80 -4.93
N ASN A 299 -16.45 -6.29 -5.83
CA ASN A 299 -16.86 -6.94 -7.07
C ASN A 299 -16.40 -8.41 -7.14
N LEU A 300 -16.00 -8.95 -6.01
CA LEU A 300 -15.71 -10.38 -5.91
C LEU A 300 -17.04 -11.10 -5.68
N ASP A 301 -17.61 -11.71 -6.73
CA ASP A 301 -18.53 -12.83 -6.58
C ASP A 301 -17.91 -13.84 -5.60
N ASP A 302 -18.72 -14.46 -4.76
CA ASP A 302 -18.35 -15.33 -3.64
C ASP A 302 -17.37 -16.50 -3.96
N ASN A 303 -16.84 -16.57 -5.18
CA ASN A 303 -16.03 -17.67 -5.73
C ASN A 303 -14.57 -17.29 -6.08
N VAL A 304 -14.09 -16.08 -5.78
CA VAL A 304 -12.67 -15.74 -5.99
C VAL A 304 -11.92 -15.97 -4.69
N ASP A 305 -10.93 -16.84 -4.70
CA ASP A 305 -10.07 -17.13 -3.56
C ASP A 305 -9.43 -15.83 -3.06
N VAL A 306 -9.81 -15.41 -1.86
CA VAL A 306 -9.33 -14.21 -1.19
C VAL A 306 -7.81 -14.22 -1.00
N GLU A 307 -7.19 -15.40 -1.07
CA GLU A 307 -5.75 -15.59 -0.93
C GLU A 307 -4.92 -14.97 -2.06
N GLU A 308 -5.45 -14.87 -3.28
CA GLU A 308 -4.74 -14.27 -4.41
C GLU A 308 -4.79 -12.73 -4.41
N VAL A 309 -5.78 -12.13 -3.75
CA VAL A 309 -5.97 -10.68 -3.68
C VAL A 309 -5.21 -10.05 -2.50
N THR A 310 -4.89 -10.82 -1.47
CA THR A 310 -4.20 -10.35 -0.27
C THR A 310 -2.68 -10.47 -0.32
N SER A 311 -2.13 -11.26 -1.28
CA SER A 311 -0.69 -11.43 -1.44
C SER A 311 -0.07 -10.21 -2.12
N ASP A 312 0.63 -9.36 -1.48
CA ASP A 312 1.43 -8.23 -2.00
C ASP A 312 0.69 -6.95 -2.41
N THR A 313 -0.14 -6.41 -1.50
CA THR A 313 -0.46 -4.98 -1.64
C THR A 313 0.79 -4.16 -1.27
N PRO A 314 1.40 -3.44 -2.24
CA PRO A 314 2.64 -2.71 -1.98
C PRO A 314 2.45 -1.64 -0.91
N ASN A 315 3.53 -1.31 -0.20
CA ASN A 315 3.56 -0.11 0.62
C ASN A 315 3.42 1.09 -0.30
N ASN A 316 2.32 1.83 -0.21
CA ASN A 316 2.05 2.96 -1.11
C ASN A 316 2.54 4.28 -0.49
N TYR A 317 3.82 4.36 -0.11
CA TYR A 317 4.38 5.61 0.40
C TYR A 317 4.54 6.65 -0.71
N LEU A 318 4.01 7.83 -0.43
CA LEU A 318 4.36 9.08 -1.07
C LEU A 318 5.51 9.71 -0.28
N LEU A 319 6.65 9.94 -0.90
CA LEU A 319 7.84 10.50 -0.27
C LEU A 319 8.12 11.90 -0.83
N CYS A 320 8.33 12.89 0.03
CA CYS A 320 8.78 14.21 -0.37
C CYS A 320 10.19 14.46 0.17
N ILE A 321 11.08 14.97 -0.68
CA ILE A 321 12.47 15.20 -0.37
C ILE A 321 12.79 16.67 -0.60
N CYS A 322 13.41 17.32 0.40
CA CYS A 322 13.91 18.68 0.33
C CYS A 322 15.38 18.72 0.75
N GLU A 323 16.24 19.33 -0.07
CA GLU A 323 17.65 19.54 0.20
C GLU A 323 17.92 20.96 0.64
N ASN A 324 18.80 21.17 1.62
CA ASN A 324 19.31 22.46 2.03
C ASN A 324 20.84 22.43 2.12
N ALA A 325 21.47 23.23 1.26
CA ALA A 325 22.95 23.36 1.18
C ALA A 325 23.53 24.48 2.06
N GLU A 326 22.72 25.29 2.76
CA GLU A 326 23.14 26.57 3.35
C GLU A 326 24.04 26.49 4.58
N ASN A 327 24.25 25.33 5.21
CA ASN A 327 24.93 25.24 6.51
C ASN A 327 26.26 24.47 6.53
N VAL A 328 26.87 24.21 5.37
CA VAL A 328 28.11 23.41 5.31
C VAL A 328 29.34 24.31 5.07
N LYS A 329 29.62 25.23 5.99
CA LYS A 329 30.83 26.11 5.91
C LYS A 329 32.06 25.58 6.66
N GLU A 330 32.00 24.41 7.26
CA GLU A 330 33.16 23.83 7.95
C GLU A 330 33.56 22.49 7.35
N ARG A 331 34.86 22.18 7.40
CA ARG A 331 35.58 20.98 6.90
C ARG A 331 34.92 19.61 7.19
N ASN A 332 33.60 19.53 7.25
CA ASN A 332 32.86 18.35 7.60
C ASN A 332 32.62 17.46 6.39
N LYS A 333 32.62 16.17 6.64
CA LYS A 333 32.32 15.07 5.70
C LYS A 333 30.95 15.18 5.02
N TRP A 334 30.05 16.01 5.56
CA TRP A 334 28.67 16.20 5.15
C TRP A 334 28.53 17.35 4.16
N ASP A 335 27.72 17.18 3.13
CA ASP A 335 27.58 18.10 2.01
C ASP A 335 26.23 18.81 2.00
N VAL A 336 25.19 18.18 2.53
CA VAL A 336 23.81 18.69 2.51
C VAL A 336 23.03 18.19 3.72
N VAL A 337 22.04 18.95 4.15
CA VAL A 337 20.99 18.50 5.09
C VAL A 337 19.72 18.21 4.29
N ILE A 338 19.21 17.00 4.44
CA ILE A 338 18.00 16.54 3.76
C ILE A 338 16.86 16.45 4.76
N GLY A 339 15.72 17.05 4.41
CA GLY A 339 14.44 16.87 5.06
C GLY A 339 13.55 15.92 4.25
N LEU A 340 12.85 15.05 4.93
CA LEU A 340 12.05 14.01 4.33
C LEU A 340 10.70 13.93 5.03
N VAL A 341 9.62 13.85 4.24
CA VAL A 341 8.27 13.54 4.73
C VAL A 341 7.70 12.41 3.88
N GLY A 342 7.35 11.32 4.54
CA GLY A 342 6.71 10.16 3.92
C GLY A 342 5.27 10.00 4.42
N VAL A 343 4.34 9.81 3.51
CA VAL A 343 2.92 9.63 3.82
C VAL A 343 2.41 8.38 3.14
N GLN A 344 1.67 7.58 3.88
CA GLN A 344 0.92 6.46 3.33
C GLN A 344 -0.59 6.77 3.40
N PRO A 345 -1.17 7.34 2.33
CA PRO A 345 -2.56 7.81 2.36
C PRO A 345 -3.58 6.69 2.63
N THR A 346 -3.23 5.44 2.29
CA THR A 346 -4.12 4.28 2.45
C THR A 346 -4.25 3.78 3.89
N THR A 347 -3.26 4.03 4.76
CA THR A 347 -3.25 3.60 6.17
C THR A 347 -3.27 4.77 7.14
N GLY A 348 -3.00 5.99 6.64
CA GLY A 348 -2.94 7.20 7.47
C GLY A 348 -1.60 7.40 8.19
N GLU A 349 -0.57 6.62 7.88
CA GLU A 349 0.75 6.78 8.48
C GLU A 349 1.49 7.98 7.90
N VAL A 350 2.06 8.81 8.79
CA VAL A 350 2.89 9.96 8.44
C VAL A 350 4.23 9.84 9.18
N ILE A 351 5.30 9.85 8.39
CA ILE A 351 6.66 9.78 8.91
C ILE A 351 7.47 11.00 8.44
N PHE A 352 8.43 11.41 9.23
CA PHE A 352 9.36 12.48 8.85
C PHE A 352 10.78 12.16 9.32
N ASP A 353 11.75 12.78 8.71
CA ASP A 353 13.14 12.72 9.14
C ASP A 353 13.94 13.94 8.66
N THR A 354 15.03 14.23 9.37
CA THR A 354 16.04 15.19 8.94
C THR A 354 17.42 14.65 9.29
N PHE A 355 18.32 14.72 8.34
CA PHE A 355 19.66 14.13 8.49
C PHE A 355 20.67 14.84 7.59
N PRO A 356 21.93 14.94 8.03
CA PRO A 356 23.03 15.33 7.16
C PRO A 356 23.43 14.16 6.25
N ASP A 357 23.75 14.44 4.99
CA ASP A 357 24.18 13.41 4.05
C ASP A 357 25.45 13.81 3.30
N CYS A 358 26.18 12.78 2.83
CA CYS A 358 27.43 12.94 2.09
C CYS A 358 27.16 13.00 0.56
N LYS A 359 28.20 13.25 -0.22
CA LYS A 359 28.13 13.27 -1.71
C LYS A 359 27.57 11.98 -2.32
N LEU A 360 27.71 10.86 -1.65
CA LEU A 360 27.18 9.57 -2.13
C LEU A 360 25.70 9.35 -1.80
N ARG A 361 25.08 10.25 -1.02
CA ARG A 361 23.67 10.16 -0.60
C ARG A 361 23.30 8.82 0.07
N THR A 362 24.22 8.28 0.87
CA THR A 362 24.06 6.95 1.51
C THR A 362 22.93 6.91 2.55
N GLU A 363 22.71 8.03 3.26
CA GLU A 363 21.64 8.15 4.25
C GLU A 363 20.26 8.26 3.57
N LEU A 364 20.19 9.01 2.48
CA LEU A 364 18.98 9.10 1.66
C LEU A 364 18.65 7.75 1.00
N GLU A 365 19.65 7.08 0.40
CA GLU A 365 19.48 5.74 -0.17
C GLU A 365 18.89 4.77 0.85
N SER A 366 19.44 4.76 2.07
CA SER A 366 18.99 3.92 3.17
C SER A 366 17.50 4.10 3.46
N ARG A 367 17.06 5.35 3.56
CA ARG A 367 15.66 5.67 3.87
C ARG A 367 14.70 5.32 2.73
N VAL A 368 15.09 5.60 1.50
CA VAL A 368 14.31 5.24 0.31
C VAL A 368 14.15 3.71 0.21
N LEU A 369 15.22 2.96 0.42
CA LEU A 369 15.17 1.49 0.39
C LEU A 369 14.35 0.88 1.53
N ARG A 370 14.35 1.50 2.71
CA ARG A 370 13.54 1.10 3.85
C ARG A 370 12.06 1.33 3.61
N LEU A 371 11.70 2.51 3.10
CA LEU A 371 10.31 2.91 2.87
C LEU A 371 9.71 2.28 1.63
N GLN A 372 10.53 2.02 0.61
CA GLN A 372 10.09 1.54 -0.70
C GLN A 372 8.94 2.39 -1.26
N PRO A 373 9.15 3.72 -1.46
CA PRO A 373 8.10 4.59 -1.93
C PRO A 373 7.67 4.21 -3.35
N VAL A 374 6.38 4.35 -3.65
CA VAL A 374 5.85 4.18 -5.00
C VAL A 374 5.81 5.49 -5.78
N GLU A 375 5.94 6.62 -5.06
CA GLU A 375 5.90 7.97 -5.61
C GLU A 375 6.79 8.90 -4.81
N ILE A 376 7.56 9.75 -5.51
CA ILE A 376 8.48 10.70 -4.89
C ILE A 376 8.20 12.10 -5.43
N LEU A 377 7.99 13.07 -4.51
CA LEU A 377 7.88 14.50 -4.81
C LEU A 377 9.24 15.18 -4.63
N ILE A 378 9.69 15.88 -5.63
CA ILE A 378 10.96 16.61 -5.63
C ILE A 378 10.79 18.02 -6.19
N PRO A 379 11.65 18.97 -5.81
CA PRO A 379 11.68 20.27 -6.45
C PRO A 379 12.11 20.17 -7.92
N SER A 380 11.76 21.17 -8.72
CA SER A 380 12.16 21.23 -10.13
C SER A 380 13.68 21.29 -10.32
N THR A 381 14.39 21.83 -9.34
CA THR A 381 15.86 21.86 -9.29
C THR A 381 16.36 21.07 -8.09
N LEU A 382 17.18 20.07 -8.35
CA LEU A 382 17.76 19.17 -7.33
C LEU A 382 19.27 19.06 -7.56
N SER A 383 20.04 18.65 -6.55
CA SER A 383 21.47 18.38 -6.75
C SER A 383 21.69 17.17 -7.68
N GLU A 384 22.73 17.22 -8.51
CA GLU A 384 23.07 16.17 -9.47
C GLU A 384 23.25 14.80 -8.78
N GLN A 385 23.80 14.78 -7.58
CA GLN A 385 24.04 13.57 -6.78
C GLN A 385 22.72 12.91 -6.37
N THR A 386 21.77 13.69 -5.87
CA THR A 386 20.47 13.16 -5.47
C THR A 386 19.65 12.72 -6.68
N GLU A 387 19.72 13.46 -7.78
CA GLU A 387 19.06 13.10 -9.02
C GLU A 387 19.59 11.79 -9.61
N SER A 388 20.91 11.62 -9.60
CA SER A 388 21.58 10.38 -10.03
C SER A 388 21.15 9.18 -9.17
N LEU A 389 21.09 9.35 -7.85
CA LEU A 389 20.62 8.31 -6.94
C LEU A 389 19.17 7.90 -7.23
N LEU A 390 18.25 8.87 -7.32
CA LEU A 390 16.83 8.60 -7.57
C LEU A 390 16.60 7.96 -8.93
N SER A 391 17.34 8.38 -9.95
CA SER A 391 17.33 7.79 -11.28
C SER A 391 17.83 6.34 -11.27
N SER A 392 18.89 6.06 -10.51
CA SER A 392 19.43 4.72 -10.32
C SER A 392 18.43 3.79 -9.65
N ILE A 393 17.80 4.24 -8.55
CA ILE A 393 16.79 3.45 -7.82
C ILE A 393 15.56 3.19 -8.70
N SER A 394 15.09 4.22 -9.42
CA SER A 394 13.93 4.09 -10.32
C SER A 394 14.19 3.15 -11.48
N SER A 395 15.44 3.12 -12.00
CA SER A 395 15.85 2.26 -13.12
C SER A 395 16.12 0.83 -12.70
N ALA A 396 16.43 0.58 -11.43
CA ALA A 396 16.78 -0.76 -10.91
C ALA A 396 15.58 -1.73 -10.87
N SER A 397 14.35 -1.26 -10.98
CA SER A 397 13.17 -2.12 -11.01
C SER A 397 13.03 -2.83 -12.35
N VAL A 398 13.13 -4.16 -12.31
CA VAL A 398 13.10 -5.04 -13.49
C VAL A 398 11.72 -5.09 -14.16
N ARG A 399 10.65 -4.84 -13.39
CA ARG A 399 9.27 -4.83 -13.88
C ARG A 399 8.77 -3.41 -14.06
N GLY A 400 8.10 -3.13 -15.18
CA GLY A 400 7.48 -1.81 -15.44
C GLY A 400 6.51 -1.36 -14.34
N ASP A 401 5.83 -2.32 -13.71
CA ASP A 401 4.82 -2.09 -12.66
C ASP A 401 5.44 -1.61 -11.34
N ASP A 402 6.73 -1.90 -11.09
CA ASP A 402 7.44 -1.56 -9.85
C ASP A 402 8.16 -0.21 -9.91
N ARG A 403 8.11 0.49 -11.06
CA ARG A 403 8.79 1.78 -11.22
C ARG A 403 8.22 2.84 -10.29
N ILE A 404 9.12 3.54 -9.62
CA ILE A 404 8.78 4.69 -8.79
C ILE A 404 8.37 5.85 -9.70
N ARG A 405 7.20 6.45 -9.42
CA ARG A 405 6.77 7.68 -10.09
C ARG A 405 7.46 8.87 -9.43
N VAL A 406 8.15 9.69 -10.20
CA VAL A 406 8.80 10.92 -9.73
C VAL A 406 7.99 12.11 -10.23
N GLU A 407 7.47 12.91 -9.30
CA GLU A 407 6.73 14.14 -9.57
C GLU A 407 7.58 15.35 -9.24
N ARG A 408 7.73 16.28 -10.21
CA ARG A 408 8.51 17.51 -10.04
C ARG A 408 7.58 18.68 -9.76
N LEU A 409 7.76 19.30 -8.60
CA LEU A 409 7.00 20.46 -8.18
C LEU A 409 7.87 21.74 -8.31
N GLN A 410 7.22 22.88 -8.46
CA GLN A 410 7.92 24.15 -8.54
C GLN A 410 8.75 24.40 -7.28
N SER A 411 10.02 24.77 -7.42
CA SER A 411 10.97 24.95 -6.31
C SER A 411 10.49 25.94 -5.25
N ARG A 412 9.68 26.95 -5.61
CA ARG A 412 9.08 27.90 -4.65
C ARG A 412 8.28 27.23 -3.52
N HIS A 413 7.69 26.03 -3.76
CA HIS A 413 6.92 25.33 -2.74
C HIS A 413 7.79 24.69 -1.65
N PHE A 414 9.09 24.57 -1.91
CA PHE A 414 10.10 24.08 -1.00
C PHE A 414 10.86 25.21 -0.27
N GLU A 415 10.59 26.47 -0.63
CA GLU A 415 11.15 27.63 0.06
C GLU A 415 10.49 27.80 1.43
N TYR A 416 11.30 28.01 2.46
CA TYR A 416 10.83 28.08 3.85
C TYR A 416 9.75 29.15 4.09
N SER A 417 9.88 30.33 3.49
CA SER A 417 8.90 31.42 3.59
C SER A 417 7.51 31.01 3.08
N HIS A 418 7.47 30.40 1.91
CA HIS A 418 6.24 29.92 1.29
C HIS A 418 5.68 28.68 2.04
N ALA A 419 6.55 27.76 2.45
CA ALA A 419 6.18 26.57 3.21
C ALA A 419 5.57 26.95 4.57
N PHE A 420 6.19 27.90 5.27
CA PHE A 420 5.70 28.42 6.56
C PHE A 420 4.31 29.06 6.44
N GLN A 421 4.11 29.89 5.40
CA GLN A 421 2.80 30.49 5.15
C GLN A 421 1.74 29.42 4.90
N MET A 422 2.01 28.45 4.03
CA MET A 422 1.07 27.38 3.69
C MET A 422 0.69 26.53 4.92
N ILE A 423 1.67 26.20 5.74
CA ILE A 423 1.47 25.43 6.99
C ILE A 423 0.65 26.24 7.99
N THR A 424 0.94 27.55 8.13
CA THR A 424 0.16 28.43 9.01
C THR A 424 -1.30 28.53 8.55
N GLU A 425 -1.54 28.64 7.26
CA GLU A 425 -2.90 28.64 6.70
C GLU A 425 -3.61 27.28 6.86
N PHE A 426 -2.87 26.18 6.78
CA PHE A 426 -3.46 24.86 6.88
C PHE A 426 -3.88 24.50 8.31
N TYR A 427 -3.02 24.73 9.30
CA TYR A 427 -3.29 24.42 10.70
C TYR A 427 -4.02 25.56 11.45
N GLY A 428 -3.94 26.80 10.95
CA GLY A 428 -4.60 27.95 11.56
C GLY A 428 -6.11 28.03 11.31
N LYS A 429 -6.66 27.24 10.39
CA LYS A 429 -8.10 27.22 10.03
C LYS A 429 -8.94 26.23 10.86
N GLY A 430 -8.47 25.80 12.05
CA GLY A 430 -9.25 24.90 12.91
C GLY A 430 -10.51 25.56 13.49
N ASP A 431 -11.58 24.77 13.69
CA ASP A 431 -12.87 25.23 14.21
C ASP A 431 -12.75 25.84 15.63
N ASP A 432 -11.72 25.47 16.39
CA ASP A 432 -11.33 26.05 17.70
C ASP A 432 -9.95 26.70 17.62
N ALA A 433 -9.88 28.00 17.88
CA ALA A 433 -8.64 28.78 17.85
C ALA A 433 -7.53 28.21 18.76
N ASN A 434 -7.90 27.60 19.90
CA ASN A 434 -6.95 26.98 20.84
C ASN A 434 -6.36 25.69 20.30
N THR A 435 -7.17 24.85 19.65
CA THR A 435 -6.72 23.57 19.07
C THR A 435 -5.84 23.79 17.84
N GLY A 436 -6.18 24.73 16.99
CA GLY A 436 -5.36 25.12 15.84
C GLY A 436 -3.99 25.68 16.23
N SER A 437 -3.93 26.53 17.25
CA SER A 437 -2.71 27.09 17.79
C SER A 437 -1.78 26.02 18.37
N LYS A 438 -2.31 25.03 19.08
CA LYS A 438 -1.52 23.91 19.63
C LYS A 438 -0.91 23.05 18.52
N LYS A 439 -1.72 22.65 17.51
CA LYS A 439 -1.25 21.86 16.36
C LYS A 439 -0.16 22.60 15.57
N LEU A 440 -0.36 23.90 15.34
CA LEU A 440 0.63 24.74 14.68
C LEU A 440 1.93 24.79 15.49
N SER A 441 1.86 24.97 16.81
CA SER A 441 3.05 24.98 17.65
C SER A 441 3.80 23.64 17.62
N GLU A 442 3.12 22.50 17.57
CA GLU A 442 3.74 21.19 17.42
C GLU A 442 4.53 21.08 16.10
N ILE A 443 3.92 21.49 14.97
CA ILE A 443 4.58 21.47 13.67
C ILE A 443 5.79 22.41 13.62
N LEU A 444 5.70 23.58 14.22
CA LEU A 444 6.79 24.57 14.23
C LEU A 444 8.00 24.14 15.07
N THR A 445 7.89 23.08 15.86
CA THR A 445 9.05 22.45 16.54
C THR A 445 9.88 21.57 15.60
N LEU A 446 9.34 21.22 14.41
CA LEU A 446 10.05 20.42 13.43
C LEU A 446 11.17 21.22 12.74
N ASP A 447 12.17 20.53 12.27
CA ASP A 447 13.27 21.12 11.51
C ASP A 447 12.79 21.83 10.25
N LYS A 448 13.47 22.93 9.88
CA LYS A 448 13.12 23.74 8.68
C LYS A 448 13.01 22.92 7.40
N THR A 449 13.90 21.95 7.21
CA THR A 449 13.90 21.08 6.03
C THR A 449 12.70 20.16 5.99
N VAL A 450 12.20 19.71 7.16
CA VAL A 450 10.95 18.93 7.27
C VAL A 450 9.75 19.82 6.94
N ILE A 451 9.72 21.06 7.44
CA ILE A 451 8.66 22.04 7.10
C ILE A 451 8.62 22.29 5.59
N CYS A 452 9.77 22.45 4.94
CA CYS A 452 9.90 22.60 3.50
C CYS A 452 9.45 21.35 2.71
N SER A 453 9.56 20.16 3.29
CA SER A 453 9.06 18.91 2.68
C SER A 453 7.57 18.68 2.94
N LEU A 454 7.03 19.14 4.08
CA LEU A 454 5.63 18.95 4.46
C LEU A 454 4.67 19.82 3.63
N ALA A 455 5.04 21.05 3.34
CA ALA A 455 4.19 21.96 2.58
C ALA A 455 3.83 21.45 1.16
N PRO A 456 4.78 20.96 0.33
CA PRO A 456 4.47 20.32 -0.95
C PRO A 456 3.57 19.10 -0.81
N VAL A 457 3.74 18.30 0.25
CA VAL A 457 2.86 17.13 0.53
C VAL A 457 1.43 17.58 0.81
N ILE A 458 1.24 18.60 1.65
CA ILE A 458 -0.09 19.19 1.91
C ILE A 458 -0.74 19.65 0.60
N LYS A 459 0.01 20.39 -0.23
CA LYS A 459 -0.50 20.85 -1.53
C LYS A 459 -0.89 19.69 -2.43
N TYR A 460 -0.02 18.71 -2.55
CA TYR A 460 -0.26 17.53 -3.39
C TYR A 460 -1.48 16.73 -2.92
N LEU A 461 -1.57 16.39 -1.64
CA LEU A 461 -2.70 15.62 -1.11
C LEU A 461 -4.04 16.38 -1.17
N LYS A 462 -4.03 17.73 -1.15
CA LYS A 462 -5.24 18.53 -1.39
C LYS A 462 -5.84 18.33 -2.78
N GLU A 463 -5.02 18.10 -3.81
CA GLU A 463 -5.51 17.81 -5.16
C GLU A 463 -6.33 16.51 -5.21
N PHE A 464 -6.02 15.56 -4.32
CA PHE A 464 -6.68 14.26 -4.19
C PHE A 464 -7.76 14.23 -3.12
N ASN A 465 -7.97 15.30 -2.35
CA ASN A 465 -8.83 15.36 -1.15
C ASN A 465 -8.43 14.29 -0.12
N LEU A 466 -7.13 14.16 0.16
CA LEU A 466 -6.54 13.20 1.11
C LEU A 466 -5.71 13.89 2.21
N GLU A 467 -5.74 15.22 2.30
CA GLU A 467 -4.95 16.02 3.24
C GLU A 467 -5.35 15.83 4.71
N LYS A 468 -6.50 15.22 4.97
CA LYS A 468 -7.03 15.04 6.35
C LYS A 468 -6.11 14.25 7.27
N ILE A 469 -5.34 13.29 6.73
CA ILE A 469 -4.38 12.52 7.52
C ILE A 469 -3.29 13.40 8.17
N LEU A 470 -3.06 14.58 7.61
CA LEU A 470 -2.08 15.53 8.12
C LEU A 470 -2.65 16.45 9.22
N TYR A 471 -3.96 16.42 9.52
CA TYR A 471 -4.60 17.33 10.48
C TYR A 471 -4.15 17.10 11.93
N ASN A 472 -3.57 15.95 12.26
CA ASN A 472 -3.12 15.64 13.61
C ASN A 472 -1.60 15.41 13.67
N PRO A 473 -0.80 16.43 13.99
CA PRO A 473 0.66 16.33 14.06
C PRO A 473 1.18 15.33 15.11
N SER A 474 0.40 15.07 16.16
CA SER A 474 0.79 14.12 17.22
C SER A 474 0.96 12.67 16.70
N ASN A 475 0.43 12.37 15.52
CA ASN A 475 0.58 11.05 14.88
C ASN A 475 1.83 10.96 13.99
N PHE A 476 2.58 12.05 13.85
CA PHE A 476 3.79 12.06 13.04
C PHE A 476 4.90 11.32 13.77
N THR A 477 5.49 10.33 13.11
CA THR A 477 6.57 9.53 13.68
C THR A 477 7.91 9.85 13.01
N ARG A 478 8.96 9.99 13.79
CA ARG A 478 10.30 10.17 13.24
C ARG A 478 10.86 8.83 12.77
N LEU A 479 11.34 8.78 11.52
CA LEU A 479 11.85 7.55 10.92
C LEU A 479 13.14 7.06 11.58
N SER A 480 14.07 7.97 11.86
CA SER A 480 15.35 7.68 12.50
C SER A 480 15.28 8.03 13.98
N ASN A 481 14.85 7.08 14.80
CA ASN A 481 14.95 7.19 16.25
C ASN A 481 15.98 6.19 16.76
N GLU A 482 17.25 6.60 16.74
CA GLU A 482 18.39 5.79 17.16
C GLU A 482 18.32 5.35 18.63
N LYS A 483 17.50 6.03 19.42
CA LYS A 483 17.28 5.67 20.82
C LYS A 483 16.31 4.49 20.99
N GLU A 484 15.51 4.22 19.98
CA GLU A 484 14.49 3.16 20.03
C GLU A 484 14.83 1.98 19.14
N TYR A 485 15.52 2.20 18.00
CA TYR A 485 15.74 1.20 16.97
C TYR A 485 17.20 1.09 16.54
N ILE A 486 17.60 -0.13 16.15
CA ILE A 486 18.92 -0.40 15.57
C ILE A 486 19.10 0.40 14.29
N SER A 487 20.27 1.03 14.13
CA SER A 487 20.69 1.66 12.88
C SER A 487 21.12 0.59 11.86
N MET A 488 20.43 0.51 10.72
CA MET A 488 20.78 -0.32 9.57
C MET A 488 20.72 0.50 8.29
N ASN A 489 21.82 0.56 7.55
CA ASN A 489 21.82 1.24 6.26
C ASN A 489 21.19 0.39 5.15
N GLY A 490 20.88 1.01 4.01
CA GLY A 490 20.24 0.33 2.88
C GLY A 490 21.07 -0.82 2.29
N THR A 491 22.39 -0.67 2.31
CA THR A 491 23.32 -1.73 1.91
C THR A 491 23.20 -2.95 2.82
N THR A 492 23.06 -2.73 4.13
CA THR A 492 22.84 -3.80 5.11
C THR A 492 21.51 -4.51 4.89
N LEU A 493 20.42 -3.78 4.65
CA LEU A 493 19.13 -4.37 4.35
C LEU A 493 19.18 -5.25 3.08
N LYS A 494 19.89 -4.80 2.06
CA LYS A 494 20.12 -5.58 0.82
C LYS A 494 21.03 -6.79 1.07
N ASN A 495 22.18 -6.59 1.70
CA ASN A 495 23.19 -7.65 1.88
C ASN A 495 22.70 -8.77 2.80
N LEU A 496 21.93 -8.45 3.83
CA LEU A 496 21.30 -9.43 4.72
C LEU A 496 20.02 -10.02 4.17
N GLU A 497 19.56 -9.54 3.00
CA GLU A 497 18.32 -10.01 2.37
C GLU A 497 17.13 -9.93 3.32
N ILE A 498 16.98 -8.78 4.01
CA ILE A 498 15.95 -8.59 5.04
C ILE A 498 14.54 -8.65 4.45
N LEU A 499 14.26 -7.92 3.35
CA LEU A 499 12.94 -7.81 2.74
C LEU A 499 12.82 -8.61 1.43
N GLN A 500 13.90 -8.72 0.68
CA GLN A 500 13.94 -9.34 -0.63
C GLN A 500 15.24 -10.10 -0.80
N ASN A 501 15.20 -11.23 -1.50
CA ASN A 501 16.40 -11.95 -1.87
C ASN A 501 17.14 -11.24 -3.02
N GLN A 502 18.43 -11.46 -3.15
CA GLN A 502 19.26 -10.85 -4.21
C GLN A 502 19.21 -11.61 -5.55
N THR A 503 18.60 -12.79 -5.59
CA THR A 503 18.62 -13.64 -6.78
C THR A 503 17.53 -13.24 -7.78
N ASP A 504 16.29 -13.08 -7.32
CA ASP A 504 15.13 -12.76 -8.16
C ASP A 504 14.32 -11.56 -7.63
N MET A 505 14.85 -10.86 -6.62
CA MET A 505 14.27 -9.68 -5.98
C MET A 505 12.86 -9.91 -5.41
N LYS A 506 12.54 -11.16 -5.06
CA LYS A 506 11.28 -11.52 -4.43
C LYS A 506 11.39 -11.58 -2.91
N SER A 507 10.24 -11.53 -2.24
CA SER A 507 10.16 -11.70 -0.79
C SER A 507 10.57 -13.12 -0.35
N LYS A 508 10.23 -14.16 -1.11
CA LYS A 508 10.59 -15.56 -0.79
C LYS A 508 12.09 -15.73 -0.72
N GLY A 509 12.57 -16.26 0.41
CA GLY A 509 14.01 -16.41 0.67
C GLY A 509 14.64 -15.21 1.37
N SER A 510 13.86 -14.22 1.79
CA SER A 510 14.26 -13.13 2.70
C SER A 510 14.03 -13.48 4.17
N LEU A 511 14.61 -12.71 5.09
CA LEU A 511 14.33 -12.87 6.52
C LEU A 511 12.85 -12.62 6.82
N PHE A 512 12.28 -11.56 6.24
CA PHE A 512 10.86 -11.24 6.40
C PHE A 512 9.97 -12.43 6.00
N TRP A 513 10.24 -13.06 4.87
CA TRP A 513 9.50 -14.25 4.43
C TRP A 513 9.59 -15.42 5.42
N ALA A 514 10.76 -15.64 6.01
CA ALA A 514 10.96 -16.72 6.97
C ALA A 514 10.21 -16.49 8.32
N LEU A 515 9.91 -15.22 8.64
CA LEU A 515 9.24 -14.82 9.89
C LEU A 515 7.75 -14.54 9.71
N ASP A 516 7.27 -14.40 8.47
CA ASP A 516 5.91 -13.97 8.17
C ASP A 516 4.91 -15.13 8.20
N HIS A 517 4.29 -15.32 9.36
CA HIS A 517 3.15 -16.19 9.60
C HIS A 517 1.92 -15.38 10.05
N THR A 518 1.90 -14.07 9.74
CA THR A 518 0.78 -13.19 10.06
C THR A 518 -0.46 -13.59 9.26
N ARG A 519 -1.63 -13.35 9.85
CA ARG A 519 -2.94 -13.72 9.30
C ARG A 519 -3.72 -12.52 8.77
N THR A 520 -3.23 -11.33 9.03
CA THR A 520 -3.86 -10.06 8.63
C THR A 520 -2.91 -9.21 7.82
N SER A 521 -3.46 -8.42 6.88
CA SER A 521 -2.67 -7.50 6.06
C SER A 521 -1.99 -6.41 6.91
N PHE A 522 -2.68 -5.92 7.95
CA PHE A 522 -2.12 -4.90 8.86
C PHE A 522 -1.08 -5.50 9.81
N GLY A 523 -1.24 -6.74 10.28
CA GLY A 523 -0.21 -7.48 11.01
C GLY A 523 1.05 -7.69 10.19
N ARG A 524 0.90 -8.05 8.91
CA ARG A 524 2.02 -8.19 7.98
C ARG A 524 2.79 -6.88 7.80
N ARG A 525 2.10 -5.74 7.67
CA ARG A 525 2.74 -4.41 7.63
C ARG A 525 3.49 -4.09 8.91
N ALA A 526 2.90 -4.39 10.06
CA ALA A 526 3.53 -4.21 11.37
C ALA A 526 4.78 -5.09 11.52
N LEU A 527 4.72 -6.36 11.14
CA LEU A 527 5.87 -7.27 11.18
C LEU A 527 7.00 -6.80 10.27
N LYS A 528 6.69 -6.33 9.05
CA LYS A 528 7.67 -5.75 8.15
C LYS A 528 8.42 -4.58 8.80
N LYS A 529 7.70 -3.75 9.55
CA LYS A 529 8.28 -2.65 10.33
C LYS A 529 9.19 -3.17 11.45
N TRP A 530 8.76 -4.20 12.18
CA TRP A 530 9.57 -4.80 13.24
C TRP A 530 10.88 -5.40 12.72
N VAL A 531 10.85 -6.08 11.59
CA VAL A 531 12.03 -6.69 10.97
C VAL A 531 13.04 -5.65 10.48
N THR A 532 12.56 -4.52 9.97
CA THR A 532 13.43 -3.43 9.50
C THR A 532 13.87 -2.47 10.60
N GLN A 533 13.24 -2.52 11.78
CA GLN A 533 13.48 -1.65 12.92
C GLN A 533 13.51 -2.44 14.23
N PRO A 534 14.49 -3.34 14.43
CA PRO A 534 14.64 -4.02 15.72
C PRO A 534 14.90 -3.02 16.86
N LEU A 535 14.46 -3.39 18.06
CA LEU A 535 14.48 -2.52 19.23
C LEU A 535 15.88 -2.43 19.86
N VAL A 536 16.16 -1.31 20.54
CA VAL A 536 17.36 -1.12 21.37
C VAL A 536 17.03 -1.20 22.89
N SER A 537 15.77 -1.11 23.29
CA SER A 537 15.34 -1.19 24.67
C SER A 537 15.22 -2.64 25.16
N ALA A 538 16.03 -3.05 26.12
CA ALA A 538 15.95 -4.40 26.72
C ALA A 538 14.59 -4.70 27.32
N SER A 539 13.96 -3.73 27.97
CA SER A 539 12.64 -3.91 28.59
C SER A 539 11.56 -4.19 27.54
N ALA A 540 11.56 -3.46 26.41
CA ALA A 540 10.62 -3.66 25.33
C ALA A 540 10.86 -4.99 24.58
N ILE A 541 12.12 -5.37 24.39
CA ILE A 541 12.51 -6.65 23.79
C ILE A 541 12.01 -7.81 24.65
N ASN A 542 12.30 -7.77 25.97
CA ASN A 542 11.89 -8.82 26.89
C ASN A 542 10.37 -8.89 27.01
N ALA A 543 9.65 -7.76 27.00
CA ALA A 543 8.18 -7.77 26.99
C ALA A 543 7.59 -8.50 25.77
N ARG A 544 8.22 -8.36 24.59
CA ARG A 544 7.83 -9.15 23.39
C ARG A 544 8.20 -10.62 23.55
N LEU A 545 9.40 -10.93 24.04
CA LEU A 545 9.86 -12.30 24.29
C LEU A 545 8.96 -13.01 25.32
N ASP A 546 8.52 -12.32 26.37
CA ASP A 546 7.58 -12.85 27.36
C ASP A 546 6.24 -13.18 26.73
N ALA A 547 5.72 -12.29 25.90
CA ALA A 547 4.48 -12.51 25.18
C ALA A 547 4.57 -13.68 24.20
N VAL A 548 5.65 -13.78 23.44
CA VAL A 548 5.90 -14.92 22.53
C VAL A 548 6.04 -16.24 23.30
N SER A 549 6.79 -16.22 24.41
CA SER A 549 6.98 -17.37 25.27
C SER A 549 5.66 -17.87 25.86
N GLU A 550 4.81 -16.97 26.33
CA GLU A 550 3.49 -17.30 26.85
C GLU A 550 2.60 -17.95 25.78
N VAL A 551 2.52 -17.37 24.60
CA VAL A 551 1.73 -17.96 23.49
C VAL A 551 2.26 -19.33 23.08
N LEU A 552 3.59 -19.51 23.11
CA LEU A 552 4.26 -20.76 22.72
C LEU A 552 3.97 -21.91 23.71
N HIS A 553 4.03 -21.63 25.01
CA HIS A 553 3.96 -22.65 26.05
C HIS A 553 2.58 -22.75 26.74
N SER A 554 1.65 -21.87 26.41
CA SER A 554 0.33 -21.89 27.02
C SER A 554 -0.55 -23.04 26.52
N GLU A 555 -1.10 -23.79 27.45
CA GLU A 555 -2.15 -24.81 27.20
C GLU A 555 -3.56 -24.20 27.09
N SER A 556 -3.67 -22.87 27.26
CA SER A 556 -4.96 -22.19 27.30
C SER A 556 -5.59 -22.12 25.91
N SER A 557 -6.86 -22.46 25.82
CA SER A 557 -7.65 -22.32 24.59
C SER A 557 -7.90 -20.85 24.18
N ILE A 558 -7.57 -19.87 25.03
CA ILE A 558 -7.83 -18.46 24.80
C ILE A 558 -7.06 -17.93 23.57
N PHE A 559 -5.77 -18.29 23.46
CA PHE A 559 -4.95 -17.86 22.31
C PHE A 559 -5.43 -18.47 21.01
N GLY A 560 -5.89 -19.73 21.01
CA GLY A 560 -6.52 -20.37 19.85
C GLY A 560 -7.81 -19.67 19.42
N ARG A 561 -8.63 -19.20 20.38
CA ARG A 561 -9.83 -18.41 20.09
C ARG A 561 -9.48 -17.05 19.49
N ILE A 562 -8.53 -16.31 20.10
CA ILE A 562 -8.09 -15.01 19.59
C ILE A 562 -7.50 -15.17 18.17
N GLN A 563 -6.69 -16.20 17.96
CA GLN A 563 -6.11 -16.50 16.65
C GLN A 563 -7.18 -16.82 15.60
N SER A 564 -8.25 -17.50 15.98
CA SER A 564 -9.40 -17.77 15.11
C SER A 564 -10.19 -16.50 14.78
N LEU A 565 -10.31 -15.55 15.72
CA LEU A 565 -10.96 -14.26 15.50
C LEU A 565 -10.19 -13.37 14.52
N ILE A 566 -8.85 -13.40 14.61
CA ILE A 566 -7.98 -12.59 13.75
C ILE A 566 -7.89 -13.20 12.32
N ASN A 567 -8.13 -14.50 12.19
CA ASN A 567 -8.02 -15.18 10.91
C ASN A 567 -9.04 -14.67 9.89
N ARG A 568 -8.57 -14.34 8.69
CA ARG A 568 -9.39 -13.86 7.55
C ARG A 568 -10.13 -12.54 7.80
N LEU A 569 -9.57 -11.66 8.62
CA LEU A 569 -10.10 -10.30 8.73
C LEU A 569 -9.85 -9.52 7.44
N PRO A 570 -10.81 -8.68 7.02
CA PRO A 570 -10.57 -7.71 5.95
C PRO A 570 -9.47 -6.72 6.39
N ASP A 571 -8.90 -5.98 5.44
CA ASP A 571 -7.90 -4.96 5.75
C ASP A 571 -8.55 -3.77 6.50
N LEU A 572 -8.70 -3.93 7.82
CA LEU A 572 -9.36 -2.95 8.68
C LEU A 572 -8.65 -1.60 8.68
N GLU A 573 -7.32 -1.60 8.63
CA GLU A 573 -6.51 -0.38 8.66
C GLU A 573 -6.78 0.49 7.41
N ARG A 574 -6.76 -0.10 6.24
CA ARG A 574 -7.11 0.59 4.99
C ARG A 574 -8.60 0.95 4.93
N GLY A 575 -9.46 0.07 5.43
CA GLY A 575 -10.90 0.30 5.46
C GLY A 575 -11.28 1.52 6.29
N ILE A 576 -10.79 1.65 7.53
CA ILE A 576 -11.08 2.83 8.36
C ILE A 576 -10.47 4.11 7.79
N CYS A 577 -9.31 4.01 7.14
CA CYS A 577 -8.69 5.15 6.46
C CYS A 577 -9.54 5.62 5.25
N SER A 578 -10.09 4.68 4.47
CA SER A 578 -11.04 4.97 3.38
C SER A 578 -12.30 5.67 3.90
N ILE A 579 -12.83 5.24 5.06
CA ILE A 579 -13.96 5.90 5.75
C ILE A 579 -13.57 7.31 6.18
N TYR A 580 -12.41 7.47 6.80
CA TYR A 580 -11.90 8.78 7.25
C TYR A 580 -11.79 9.80 6.11
N HIS A 581 -11.37 9.34 4.94
CA HIS A 581 -11.32 10.15 3.71
C HIS A 581 -12.68 10.35 3.04
N LYS A 582 -13.76 9.74 3.54
CA LYS A 582 -15.10 9.72 2.91
C LYS A 582 -15.10 9.16 1.49
N LYS A 583 -14.23 8.17 1.22
CA LYS A 583 -14.03 7.54 -0.09
C LYS A 583 -14.55 6.10 -0.15
N CYS A 584 -15.08 5.55 0.95
CA CYS A 584 -15.60 4.19 1.02
C CYS A 584 -17.00 4.07 0.41
N SER A 585 -17.31 2.87 -0.11
CA SER A 585 -18.67 2.48 -0.49
C SER A 585 -19.48 2.06 0.74
N THR A 586 -20.81 1.97 0.58
CA THR A 586 -21.70 1.47 1.64
C THR A 586 -21.43 0.01 1.98
N GLN A 587 -21.03 -0.79 1.00
CA GLN A 587 -20.68 -2.20 1.16
C GLN A 587 -19.39 -2.35 1.99
N GLU A 588 -18.35 -1.59 1.63
CA GLU A 588 -17.08 -1.56 2.37
C GLU A 588 -17.29 -1.08 3.81
N PHE A 589 -18.03 0.01 3.97
CA PHE A 589 -18.37 0.52 5.30
C PHE A 589 -19.07 -0.53 6.16
N TYR A 590 -20.11 -1.17 5.62
CA TYR A 590 -20.86 -2.20 6.34
C TYR A 590 -19.97 -3.39 6.71
N LEU A 591 -19.12 -3.86 5.80
CA LEU A 591 -18.18 -4.95 6.04
C LEU A 591 -17.22 -4.62 7.20
N ILE A 592 -16.60 -3.45 7.16
CA ILE A 592 -15.66 -2.99 8.19
C ILE A 592 -16.37 -2.84 9.53
N LEU A 593 -17.53 -2.16 9.53
CA LEU A 593 -18.30 -1.90 10.74
C LEU A 593 -18.81 -3.19 11.40
N ASN A 594 -19.37 -4.12 10.61
CA ASN A 594 -19.83 -5.42 11.10
C ASN A 594 -18.68 -6.25 11.69
N THR A 595 -17.50 -6.18 11.05
CA THR A 595 -16.30 -6.86 11.55
C THR A 595 -15.83 -6.27 12.88
N LEU A 596 -15.78 -4.94 13.01
CA LEU A 596 -15.41 -4.26 14.25
C LEU A 596 -16.40 -4.56 15.39
N CYS A 597 -17.71 -4.55 15.12
CA CYS A 597 -18.73 -4.89 16.09
C CYS A 597 -18.65 -6.35 16.54
N LYS A 598 -18.34 -7.27 15.62
CA LYS A 598 -18.12 -8.68 15.96
C LYS A 598 -16.88 -8.84 16.83
N LEU A 599 -15.78 -8.18 16.49
CA LEU A 599 -14.56 -8.20 17.31
C LEU A 599 -14.84 -7.64 18.71
N ASP A 600 -15.53 -6.51 18.83
CA ASP A 600 -15.92 -5.93 20.12
C ASP A 600 -16.69 -6.95 20.98
N SER A 601 -17.73 -7.55 20.43
CA SER A 601 -18.57 -8.53 21.15
C SER A 601 -17.79 -9.75 21.63
N GLU A 602 -16.91 -10.29 20.77
CA GLU A 602 -16.10 -11.47 21.09
C GLU A 602 -15.00 -11.14 22.11
N PHE A 603 -14.33 -9.99 21.98
CA PHE A 603 -13.33 -9.57 22.95
C PHE A 603 -13.95 -9.21 24.30
N GLN A 604 -15.15 -8.60 24.35
CA GLN A 604 -15.88 -8.39 25.60
C GLN A 604 -16.17 -9.70 26.33
N ALA A 605 -16.57 -10.74 25.60
CA ALA A 605 -16.79 -12.07 26.17
C ALA A 605 -15.49 -12.73 26.68
N LEU A 606 -14.32 -12.36 26.12
CA LEU A 606 -13.01 -12.89 26.52
C LEU A 606 -12.37 -12.12 27.67
N VAL A 607 -12.81 -10.90 28.02
CA VAL A 607 -12.23 -10.07 29.09
C VAL A 607 -11.99 -10.81 30.41
N PRO A 608 -12.95 -11.60 30.97
CA PRO A 608 -12.71 -12.32 32.21
C PRO A 608 -11.60 -13.36 32.10
N ALA A 609 -11.55 -14.08 30.97
CA ALA A 609 -10.54 -15.10 30.70
C ALA A 609 -9.15 -14.46 30.46
N ILE A 610 -9.07 -13.34 29.75
CA ILE A 610 -7.82 -12.57 29.53
C ILE A 610 -7.25 -12.13 30.88
N LYS A 611 -8.06 -11.55 31.76
CA LYS A 611 -7.62 -11.12 33.10
C LYS A 611 -7.10 -12.26 33.96
N ALA A 612 -7.70 -13.44 33.85
CA ALA A 612 -7.36 -14.59 34.68
C ALA A 612 -6.17 -15.41 34.14
N GLN A 613 -5.98 -15.49 32.82
CA GLN A 613 -5.08 -16.47 32.22
C GLN A 613 -3.86 -15.85 31.51
N VAL A 614 -3.94 -14.58 31.06
CA VAL A 614 -2.82 -13.93 30.36
C VAL A 614 -1.88 -13.30 31.38
N GLN A 615 -0.62 -13.75 31.41
CA GLN A 615 0.42 -13.30 32.33
C GLN A 615 1.26 -12.16 31.77
N SER A 616 1.59 -12.18 30.46
CA SER A 616 2.34 -11.11 29.82
C SER A 616 1.63 -9.78 29.92
N VAL A 617 2.31 -8.81 30.54
CA VAL A 617 1.76 -7.45 30.72
C VAL A 617 1.44 -6.82 29.37
N LEU A 618 2.37 -6.90 28.42
CA LEU A 618 2.18 -6.35 27.06
C LEU A 618 0.91 -6.95 26.42
N LEU A 619 0.81 -8.28 26.39
CA LEU A 619 -0.29 -8.93 25.68
C LEU A 619 -1.64 -8.70 26.38
N ARG A 620 -1.64 -8.76 27.72
CA ARG A 620 -2.84 -8.50 28.53
C ARG A 620 -3.37 -7.07 28.33
N ASP A 621 -2.50 -6.07 28.37
CA ASP A 621 -2.90 -4.67 28.30
C ASP A 621 -3.49 -4.35 26.91
N ILE A 622 -2.84 -4.78 25.81
CA ILE A 622 -3.37 -4.56 24.47
C ILE A 622 -4.70 -5.29 24.23
N LEU A 623 -4.84 -6.53 24.72
CA LEU A 623 -6.08 -7.31 24.54
C LEU A 623 -7.26 -6.76 25.36
N LEU A 624 -7.00 -6.15 26.51
CA LEU A 624 -8.04 -5.54 27.35
C LEU A 624 -8.46 -4.15 26.83
N GLU A 625 -7.57 -3.44 26.15
CA GLU A 625 -7.88 -2.11 25.60
C GLU A 625 -8.76 -2.20 24.33
N ILE A 626 -8.63 -3.25 23.51
CA ILE A 626 -9.39 -3.42 22.26
C ILE A 626 -10.91 -3.21 22.47
N PRO A 627 -11.61 -3.94 23.36
CA PRO A 627 -13.06 -3.77 23.52
C PRO A 627 -13.46 -2.43 24.13
N GLN A 628 -12.60 -1.79 24.94
CA GLN A 628 -12.90 -0.48 25.51
C GLN A 628 -12.99 0.59 24.43
N VAL A 629 -12.14 0.48 23.42
CA VAL A 629 -12.02 1.45 22.33
C VAL A 629 -13.08 1.21 21.25
N LEU A 630 -13.50 -0.04 21.01
CA LEU A 630 -14.45 -0.39 19.96
C LEU A 630 -15.92 -0.20 20.34
N ASN A 631 -16.26 -0.09 21.62
CA ASN A 631 -17.64 0.00 22.09
C ASN A 631 -18.52 1.07 21.36
N PRO A 632 -18.04 2.30 21.07
CA PRO A 632 -18.85 3.32 20.40
C PRO A 632 -19.30 2.93 18.99
N VAL A 633 -18.59 2.00 18.33
CA VAL A 633 -18.83 1.62 16.93
C VAL A 633 -20.17 0.89 16.73
N GLN A 634 -20.70 0.22 17.77
CA GLN A 634 -21.95 -0.55 17.68
C GLN A 634 -23.17 0.32 17.34
N HIS A 635 -23.17 1.60 17.73
CA HIS A 635 -24.26 2.51 17.44
C HIS A 635 -24.50 2.66 15.94
N PHE A 636 -23.43 2.83 15.17
CA PHE A 636 -23.50 3.04 13.72
C PHE A 636 -24.07 1.82 12.96
N LEU A 637 -23.81 0.59 13.43
CA LEU A 637 -24.35 -0.60 12.78
C LEU A 637 -25.87 -0.71 12.91
N LYS A 638 -26.45 -0.25 14.03
CA LYS A 638 -27.90 -0.32 14.29
C LYS A 638 -28.71 0.59 13.37
N ILE A 639 -28.14 1.69 12.93
CA ILE A 639 -28.79 2.68 12.05
C ILE A 639 -28.92 2.15 10.61
N LEU A 640 -28.01 1.25 10.19
CA LEU A 640 -27.93 0.80 8.81
C LEU A 640 -28.81 -0.42 8.50
N SER A 641 -29.35 -0.45 7.28
CA SER A 641 -29.97 -1.61 6.67
C SER A 641 -28.93 -2.48 6.01
N GLU A 642 -28.80 -3.71 6.47
CA GLU A 642 -27.83 -4.69 5.94
C GLU A 642 -28.04 -4.96 4.45
N GLU A 643 -29.31 -5.18 4.03
CA GLU A 643 -29.63 -5.49 2.64
C GLU A 643 -29.29 -4.34 1.70
N ALA A 644 -29.66 -3.11 2.09
CA ALA A 644 -29.40 -1.92 1.29
C ALA A 644 -27.89 -1.63 1.22
N ALA A 645 -27.18 -1.76 2.35
CA ALA A 645 -25.74 -1.59 2.40
C ALA A 645 -25.01 -2.57 1.47
N LYS A 646 -25.36 -3.86 1.51
CA LYS A 646 -24.79 -4.90 0.64
C LYS A 646 -25.13 -4.70 -0.84
N LYS A 647 -26.30 -4.16 -1.17
CA LYS A 647 -26.69 -3.83 -2.55
C LYS A 647 -26.07 -2.54 -3.09
N GLY A 648 -25.50 -1.70 -2.22
CA GLY A 648 -25.01 -0.37 -2.59
C GLY A 648 -26.10 0.67 -2.75
N ASP A 649 -27.32 0.39 -2.26
CA ASP A 649 -28.49 1.29 -2.38
C ASP A 649 -28.51 2.29 -1.22
N LYS A 650 -28.10 3.53 -1.52
CA LYS A 650 -28.10 4.63 -0.55
C LYS A 650 -29.51 5.14 -0.21
N THR A 651 -30.53 4.85 -1.05
CA THR A 651 -31.90 5.36 -0.83
C THR A 651 -32.61 4.62 0.28
N GLU A 652 -32.27 3.36 0.52
CA GLU A 652 -32.85 2.49 1.57
C GLU A 652 -31.83 2.16 2.68
N LEU A 653 -30.70 2.88 2.73
CA LEU A 653 -29.57 2.58 3.60
C LEU A 653 -29.89 2.74 5.09
N PHE A 654 -30.66 3.76 5.47
CA PHE A 654 -30.97 4.09 6.86
C PHE A 654 -32.32 3.45 7.27
N ARG A 655 -32.32 2.69 8.38
CA ARG A 655 -33.52 2.00 8.91
C ARG A 655 -34.51 2.97 9.51
N ASP A 656 -34.03 3.93 10.31
CA ASP A 656 -34.81 4.96 10.95
C ASP A 656 -34.46 6.31 10.32
N LEU A 657 -35.47 7.03 9.86
CA LEU A 657 -35.33 8.32 9.21
C LEU A 657 -35.58 9.50 10.17
N THR A 658 -35.65 9.24 11.48
CA THR A 658 -35.86 10.29 12.49
C THR A 658 -34.71 11.31 12.46
N ASP A 659 -33.49 10.82 12.34
CA ASP A 659 -32.26 11.65 12.29
C ASP A 659 -31.93 12.15 10.88
N PHE A 660 -32.76 11.78 9.87
CA PHE A 660 -32.58 12.12 8.46
C PHE A 660 -33.80 12.83 7.86
N PRO A 661 -34.20 14.02 8.36
CA PRO A 661 -35.45 14.68 8.00
C PRO A 661 -35.57 14.99 6.50
N ARG A 662 -34.47 15.33 5.83
CA ARG A 662 -34.46 15.60 4.37
C ARG A 662 -34.80 14.35 3.55
N ILE A 663 -34.28 13.19 3.91
CA ILE A 663 -34.60 11.92 3.23
C ILE A 663 -36.06 11.58 3.47
N LYS A 664 -36.54 11.73 4.70
CA LYS A 664 -37.92 11.46 5.06
C LYS A 664 -38.90 12.35 4.26
N GLU A 665 -38.69 13.65 4.27
CA GLU A 665 -39.51 14.61 3.52
C GLU A 665 -39.56 14.27 2.03
N ARG A 666 -38.41 13.90 1.43
CA ARG A 666 -38.32 13.53 0.03
C ARG A 666 -39.10 12.23 -0.28
N LYS A 667 -39.00 11.23 0.58
CA LYS A 667 -39.79 10.00 0.48
C LYS A 667 -41.28 10.23 0.63
N ASP A 668 -41.69 11.11 1.54
CA ASP A 668 -43.08 11.51 1.74
C ASP A 668 -43.64 12.22 0.48
N GLN A 669 -42.89 13.14 -0.13
CA GLN A 669 -43.23 13.79 -1.40
C GLN A 669 -43.40 12.77 -2.54
N ILE A 670 -42.49 11.80 -2.65
CA ILE A 670 -42.59 10.71 -3.65
C ILE A 670 -43.86 9.89 -3.43
N GLN A 671 -44.17 9.53 -2.19
CA GLN A 671 -45.38 8.76 -1.83
C GLN A 671 -46.65 9.52 -2.12
N GLU A 672 -46.67 10.84 -1.91
CA GLU A 672 -47.79 11.70 -2.26
C GLU A 672 -48.06 11.67 -3.78
N VAL A 673 -47.03 11.88 -4.61
CA VAL A 673 -47.17 11.84 -6.07
C VAL A 673 -47.65 10.46 -6.53
N LEU A 674 -47.11 9.38 -5.95
CA LEU A 674 -47.58 8.00 -6.26
C LEU A 674 -49.05 7.79 -5.92
N SER A 675 -49.50 8.32 -4.78
CA SER A 675 -50.89 8.28 -4.33
C SER A 675 -51.84 9.05 -5.30
N GLN A 676 -51.37 10.24 -5.76
CA GLN A 676 -52.10 11.05 -6.74
C GLN A 676 -52.23 10.31 -8.08
N VAL A 677 -51.18 9.71 -8.60
CA VAL A 677 -51.18 8.92 -9.83
C VAL A 677 -52.11 7.69 -9.69
N GLN A 678 -52.08 7.04 -8.50
CA GLN A 678 -52.97 5.89 -8.26
C GLN A 678 -54.44 6.29 -8.18
N SER A 679 -54.73 7.44 -7.62
CA SER A 679 -56.13 7.99 -7.57
C SER A 679 -56.62 8.34 -8.96
N HIS A 680 -55.78 8.89 -9.83
CA HIS A 680 -56.12 9.20 -11.22
C HIS A 680 -56.50 7.95 -12.04
N LEU A 681 -56.04 6.74 -11.66
CA LEU A 681 -56.41 5.51 -12.30
C LEU A 681 -57.94 5.25 -12.31
N GLN A 682 -58.65 5.72 -11.25
CA GLN A 682 -60.11 5.60 -11.21
C GLN A 682 -60.81 6.47 -12.27
N GLU A 683 -60.23 7.60 -12.57
CA GLU A 683 -60.70 8.52 -13.61
C GLU A 683 -60.47 7.95 -15.02
N ILE A 684 -59.29 7.37 -15.23
CA ILE A 684 -58.96 6.65 -16.47
C ILE A 684 -59.91 5.47 -16.68
N ARG A 685 -60.23 4.70 -15.64
CA ARG A 685 -61.19 3.61 -15.71
C ARG A 685 -62.56 4.06 -16.15
N ARG A 686 -63.00 5.25 -15.66
CA ARG A 686 -64.28 5.88 -16.07
C ARG A 686 -64.21 6.35 -17.53
N MET A 687 -63.17 7.02 -17.96
CA MET A 687 -62.99 7.51 -19.31
C MET A 687 -62.95 6.38 -20.34
N LEU A 688 -62.21 5.32 -20.05
CA LEU A 688 -62.06 4.16 -20.95
C LEU A 688 -63.25 3.16 -20.86
N LYS A 689 -64.22 3.41 -19.94
CA LYS A 689 -65.33 2.45 -19.64
C LYS A 689 -64.81 1.03 -19.39
N ASN A 690 -63.56 0.92 -18.82
CA ASN A 690 -62.90 -0.34 -18.53
C ASN A 690 -62.51 -0.39 -17.05
N PRO A 691 -63.29 -1.07 -16.16
CA PRO A 691 -62.98 -1.13 -14.73
C PRO A 691 -61.74 -1.94 -14.38
N SER A 692 -61.28 -2.78 -15.31
CA SER A 692 -60.08 -3.61 -15.14
C SER A 692 -58.80 -2.94 -15.66
N ALA A 693 -58.82 -1.68 -16.09
CA ALA A 693 -57.63 -0.98 -16.53
C ALA A 693 -56.63 -0.81 -15.37
N THR A 694 -55.37 -1.13 -15.64
CA THR A 694 -54.27 -0.99 -14.73
C THR A 694 -53.09 -0.30 -15.43
N TYR A 695 -52.22 0.32 -14.67
CA TYR A 695 -50.96 0.81 -15.20
C TYR A 695 -50.03 -0.34 -15.53
N VAL A 696 -49.28 -0.18 -16.62
CA VAL A 696 -48.31 -1.16 -17.11
C VAL A 696 -46.94 -0.52 -17.22
N THR A 697 -45.91 -1.24 -16.79
CA THR A 697 -44.50 -0.83 -16.95
C THR A 697 -43.84 -1.65 -18.03
N VAL A 698 -43.31 -0.99 -19.07
CA VAL A 698 -42.59 -1.67 -20.17
C VAL A 698 -41.33 -0.93 -20.52
N SER A 699 -40.20 -1.64 -20.59
CA SER A 699 -38.90 -1.05 -20.93
C SER A 699 -38.46 0.13 -20.03
N GLY A 700 -38.79 0.07 -18.73
CA GLY A 700 -38.45 1.11 -17.75
C GLY A 700 -39.36 2.34 -17.76
N GLN A 701 -40.40 2.39 -18.60
CA GLN A 701 -41.42 3.43 -18.54
C GLN A 701 -42.61 2.95 -17.74
N GLU A 702 -42.92 3.70 -16.68
CA GLU A 702 -43.96 3.38 -15.70
C GLU A 702 -45.31 4.08 -16.06
N PHE A 703 -46.38 3.66 -15.43
CA PHE A 703 -47.73 4.25 -15.48
C PHE A 703 -48.35 4.33 -16.89
N MET A 704 -47.97 3.46 -17.81
CA MET A 704 -48.56 3.41 -19.16
C MET A 704 -49.95 2.81 -19.11
N ILE A 705 -50.86 3.46 -19.81
CA ILE A 705 -52.24 3.01 -20.01
C ILE A 705 -52.31 2.19 -21.30
N GLU A 706 -52.59 0.89 -21.17
CA GLU A 706 -52.70 -0.01 -22.32
C GLU A 706 -54.14 -0.04 -22.87
N VAL A 707 -54.26 0.26 -24.18
CA VAL A 707 -55.54 0.27 -24.89
C VAL A 707 -55.45 -0.56 -26.15
N LYS A 708 -56.49 -1.41 -26.43
CA LYS A 708 -56.56 -2.19 -27.66
C LYS A 708 -56.60 -1.28 -28.88
N ASN A 709 -55.90 -1.63 -29.95
CA ASN A 709 -55.83 -0.80 -31.16
C ASN A 709 -57.19 -0.51 -31.79
N SER A 710 -58.20 -1.39 -31.60
CA SER A 710 -59.56 -1.20 -32.04
C SER A 710 -60.30 -0.06 -31.31
N LEU A 711 -59.81 0.36 -30.11
CA LEU A 711 -60.44 1.38 -29.27
C LEU A 711 -59.63 2.70 -29.24
N VAL A 712 -58.60 2.81 -30.05
CA VAL A 712 -57.72 4.02 -30.05
C VAL A 712 -58.49 5.27 -30.48
N CYS A 713 -59.49 5.15 -31.33
CA CYS A 713 -60.33 6.28 -31.74
C CYS A 713 -61.18 6.91 -30.60
N SER A 714 -61.34 6.22 -29.47
CA SER A 714 -62.09 6.72 -28.30
C SER A 714 -61.25 7.41 -27.25
N ILE A 715 -59.91 7.53 -27.48
CA ILE A 715 -58.97 8.12 -26.58
C ILE A 715 -58.93 9.65 -26.79
N PRO A 716 -58.84 10.48 -25.72
CA PRO A 716 -58.63 11.91 -25.85
C PRO A 716 -57.36 12.24 -26.69
N THR A 717 -57.44 13.26 -27.50
CA THR A 717 -56.40 13.68 -28.45
C THR A 717 -55.15 14.23 -27.79
N ASP A 718 -55.25 14.60 -26.54
CA ASP A 718 -54.17 15.15 -25.70
C ASP A 718 -53.30 14.07 -25.05
N TRP A 719 -53.69 12.78 -25.14
CA TRP A 719 -52.88 11.69 -24.62
C TRP A 719 -51.69 11.40 -25.50
N VAL A 720 -50.52 11.32 -24.86
CA VAL A 720 -49.25 11.06 -25.56
C VAL A 720 -49.08 9.55 -25.77
N LYS A 721 -48.95 9.14 -27.04
CA LYS A 721 -48.63 7.76 -27.39
C LYS A 721 -47.19 7.46 -27.11
N VAL A 722 -46.88 6.54 -26.20
CA VAL A 722 -45.54 6.13 -25.75
C VAL A 722 -45.00 4.97 -26.60
N SER A 723 -45.79 3.93 -26.77
CA SER A 723 -45.39 2.75 -27.58
C SER A 723 -46.61 2.04 -28.18
N SER A 724 -46.41 1.20 -29.16
CA SER A 724 -47.45 0.37 -29.73
C SER A 724 -46.95 -0.98 -30.19
N THR A 725 -47.81 -1.96 -30.12
CA THR A 725 -47.67 -3.30 -30.70
C THR A 725 -48.77 -3.58 -31.74
N LYS A 726 -48.75 -4.72 -32.36
CA LYS A 726 -49.82 -5.11 -33.30
C LYS A 726 -51.24 -5.17 -32.66
N ALA A 727 -51.31 -5.43 -31.35
CA ALA A 727 -52.58 -5.63 -30.64
C ALA A 727 -53.01 -4.42 -29.78
N VAL A 728 -52.03 -3.73 -29.15
CA VAL A 728 -52.29 -2.67 -28.18
C VAL A 728 -51.41 -1.46 -28.42
N SER A 729 -51.90 -0.28 -28.05
CA SER A 729 -51.15 0.97 -27.96
C SER A 729 -51.11 1.44 -26.53
N ARG A 730 -50.02 2.05 -26.12
CA ARG A 730 -49.78 2.52 -24.74
C ARG A 730 -49.63 4.02 -24.71
N PHE A 731 -50.31 4.63 -23.78
CA PHE A 731 -50.43 6.09 -23.68
C PHE A 731 -50.09 6.58 -22.26
N HIS A 732 -49.69 7.83 -22.16
CA HIS A 732 -49.75 8.62 -20.95
C HIS A 732 -50.78 9.73 -21.10
N SER A 733 -51.63 9.97 -20.12
CA SER A 733 -52.44 11.18 -20.02
C SER A 733 -51.57 12.40 -19.70
N PRO A 734 -51.99 13.64 -20.00
CA PRO A 734 -51.25 14.86 -19.63
C PRO A 734 -50.90 14.87 -18.15
N PHE A 735 -51.82 14.47 -17.29
CA PHE A 735 -51.61 14.36 -15.83
C PHE A 735 -50.49 13.38 -15.50
N ILE A 736 -50.43 12.22 -16.14
CA ILE A 736 -49.36 11.23 -15.95
C ILE A 736 -48.02 11.79 -16.46
N VAL A 737 -48.00 12.46 -17.62
CA VAL A 737 -46.77 13.04 -18.17
C VAL A 737 -46.16 14.03 -17.20
N GLU A 738 -46.95 14.88 -16.59
CA GLU A 738 -46.50 15.89 -15.60
C GLU A 738 -46.03 15.21 -14.32
N ASN A 739 -46.85 14.37 -13.69
CA ASN A 739 -46.52 13.69 -12.46
C ASN A 739 -45.35 12.70 -12.61
N TYR A 740 -45.24 12.01 -13.73
CA TYR A 740 -44.09 11.11 -14.01
C TYR A 740 -42.77 11.89 -14.15
N ARG A 741 -42.81 13.07 -14.76
CA ARG A 741 -41.68 13.96 -14.82
C ARG A 741 -41.26 14.43 -13.41
N HIS A 742 -42.25 14.85 -12.62
CA HIS A 742 -42.05 15.29 -11.23
C HIS A 742 -41.53 14.16 -10.34
N LEU A 743 -42.10 12.96 -10.46
CA LEU A 743 -41.64 11.76 -9.73
C LEU A 743 -40.17 11.41 -10.04
N ASN A 744 -39.76 11.45 -11.31
CA ASN A 744 -38.37 11.18 -11.70
C ASN A 744 -37.42 12.26 -11.12
N GLN A 745 -37.84 13.51 -11.12
CA GLN A 745 -37.10 14.60 -10.49
C GLN A 745 -36.93 14.37 -8.97
N LEU A 746 -37.99 14.01 -8.26
CA LEU A 746 -37.94 13.72 -6.83
C LEU A 746 -37.05 12.52 -6.52
N ARG A 747 -37.10 11.45 -7.34
CA ARG A 747 -36.22 10.28 -7.20
C ARG A 747 -34.74 10.62 -7.35
N GLU A 748 -34.39 11.44 -8.34
CA GLU A 748 -33.02 11.90 -8.54
C GLU A 748 -32.57 12.85 -7.42
N GLN A 749 -33.47 13.72 -6.95
CA GLN A 749 -33.17 14.57 -5.80
C GLN A 749 -32.96 13.73 -4.52
N LEU A 750 -33.74 12.65 -4.34
CA LEU A 750 -33.56 11.70 -3.23
C LEU A 750 -32.15 11.10 -3.23
N VAL A 751 -31.64 10.72 -4.40
CA VAL A 751 -30.26 10.19 -4.50
C VAL A 751 -29.23 11.22 -4.06
N LEU A 752 -29.42 12.50 -4.43
CA LEU A 752 -28.51 13.59 -3.99
C LEU A 752 -28.60 13.84 -2.48
N ASP A 753 -29.82 13.87 -1.95
CA ASP A 753 -30.07 14.04 -0.53
C ASP A 753 -29.44 12.87 0.27
N CYS A 754 -29.61 11.63 -0.19
CA CYS A 754 -29.01 10.44 0.43
C CYS A 754 -27.48 10.45 0.35
N ASN A 755 -26.89 10.92 -0.76
CA ASN A 755 -25.42 11.07 -0.86
C ASN A 755 -24.91 12.12 0.12
N SER A 756 -25.60 13.24 0.29
CA SER A 756 -25.24 14.29 1.26
C SER A 756 -25.28 13.76 2.70
N GLU A 757 -26.36 13.08 3.07
CA GLU A 757 -26.51 12.49 4.41
C GLU A 757 -25.51 11.35 4.66
N TRP A 758 -25.19 10.55 3.63
CA TRP A 758 -24.13 9.55 3.69
C TRP A 758 -22.76 10.16 4.04
N LEU A 759 -22.39 11.27 3.38
CA LEU A 759 -21.12 11.95 3.67
C LEU A 759 -21.10 12.57 5.07
N ARG A 760 -22.28 13.02 5.60
CA ARG A 760 -22.40 13.47 6.98
C ARG A 760 -22.21 12.31 7.97
N PHE A 761 -22.86 11.19 7.72
CA PHE A 761 -22.76 9.98 8.54
C PHE A 761 -21.31 9.44 8.60
N LEU A 762 -20.59 9.45 7.46
CA LEU A 762 -19.17 9.12 7.44
C LEU A 762 -18.32 10.12 8.24
N ALA A 763 -18.72 11.39 8.31
CA ALA A 763 -18.01 12.38 9.10
C ALA A 763 -18.16 12.13 10.60
N GLU A 764 -19.35 11.74 11.07
CA GLU A 764 -19.59 11.34 12.46
C GLU A 764 -18.76 10.12 12.86
N PHE A 765 -18.71 9.08 12.01
CA PHE A 765 -17.86 7.91 12.27
C PHE A 765 -16.37 8.29 12.30
N ALA A 766 -15.94 9.23 11.45
CA ALA A 766 -14.55 9.66 11.35
C ALA A 766 -14.01 10.29 12.64
N GLU A 767 -14.86 10.76 13.55
CA GLU A 767 -14.44 11.26 14.87
C GLU A 767 -13.84 10.15 15.73
N HIS A 768 -14.24 8.90 15.51
CA HIS A 768 -13.73 7.72 16.20
C HIS A 768 -12.47 7.12 15.54
N TYR A 769 -11.99 7.71 14.44
CA TYR A 769 -10.88 7.15 13.63
C TYR A 769 -9.65 6.80 14.47
N HIS A 770 -9.15 7.72 15.29
CA HIS A 770 -7.92 7.51 16.07
C HIS A 770 -8.07 6.39 17.11
N ALA A 771 -9.22 6.30 17.73
CA ALA A 771 -9.51 5.25 18.69
C ALA A 771 -9.56 3.88 18.01
N VAL A 772 -10.30 3.76 16.91
CA VAL A 772 -10.39 2.52 16.14
C VAL A 772 -9.04 2.12 15.54
N HIS A 773 -8.26 3.09 15.03
CA HIS A 773 -6.91 2.86 14.51
C HIS A 773 -5.98 2.29 15.59
N LYS A 774 -6.06 2.79 16.82
CA LYS A 774 -5.30 2.25 17.98
C LYS A 774 -5.67 0.78 18.24
N ALA A 775 -6.96 0.44 18.25
CA ALA A 775 -7.41 -0.96 18.43
C ALA A 775 -6.88 -1.88 17.31
N ILE A 776 -6.85 -1.41 16.06
CA ILE A 776 -6.28 -2.17 14.95
C ILE A 776 -4.77 -2.34 15.11
N GLY A 777 -4.06 -1.33 15.62
CA GLY A 777 -2.64 -1.43 16.01
C GLY A 777 -2.38 -2.51 17.06
N HIS A 778 -3.27 -2.65 18.03
CA HIS A 778 -3.22 -3.73 19.03
C HIS A 778 -3.46 -5.12 18.41
N LEU A 779 -4.42 -5.22 17.49
CA LEU A 779 -4.63 -6.45 16.74
C LEU A 779 -3.42 -6.80 15.87
N ALA A 780 -2.79 -5.81 15.22
CA ALA A 780 -1.56 -6.00 14.45
C ALA A 780 -0.40 -6.51 15.31
N THR A 781 -0.22 -5.93 16.49
CA THR A 781 0.81 -6.35 17.46
C THR A 781 0.54 -7.79 17.94
N THR A 782 -0.71 -8.13 18.22
CA THR A 782 -1.11 -9.48 18.62
C THR A 782 -0.81 -10.49 17.49
N ASP A 783 -1.11 -10.15 16.25
CA ASP A 783 -0.84 -11.00 15.08
C ASP A 783 0.68 -11.20 14.86
N CYS A 784 1.49 -10.15 15.08
CA CYS A 784 2.95 -10.25 15.05
C CYS A 784 3.48 -11.20 16.14
N ILE A 785 2.96 -11.11 17.37
CA ILE A 785 3.37 -11.99 18.47
C ILE A 785 3.00 -13.45 18.13
N PHE A 786 1.82 -13.70 17.57
CA PHE A 786 1.43 -15.03 17.10
C PHE A 786 2.32 -15.55 15.97
N SER A 787 2.69 -14.66 15.01
CA SER A 787 3.63 -15.00 13.94
C SER A 787 4.99 -15.44 14.50
N LEU A 788 5.55 -14.69 15.45
CA LEU A 788 6.82 -15.03 16.09
C LEU A 788 6.73 -16.30 16.98
N ALA A 789 5.59 -16.56 17.61
CA ALA A 789 5.36 -17.79 18.32
C ALA A 789 5.29 -19.01 17.38
N GLU A 790 4.77 -18.83 16.16
CA GLU A 790 4.76 -19.87 15.14
C GLU A 790 6.18 -20.16 14.62
N VAL A 791 6.99 -19.12 14.43
CA VAL A 791 8.44 -19.26 14.11
C VAL A 791 9.17 -20.02 15.21
N ALA A 792 8.87 -19.76 16.49
CA ALA A 792 9.50 -20.42 17.63
C ALA A 792 9.18 -21.92 17.72
N LYS A 793 8.09 -22.38 17.06
CA LYS A 793 7.74 -23.81 16.97
C LYS A 793 8.53 -24.56 15.90
N GLN A 794 9.16 -23.81 14.97
CA GLN A 794 9.91 -24.38 13.88
C GLN A 794 11.31 -24.77 14.36
N GLY A 795 11.55 -26.05 14.49
CA GLY A 795 12.85 -26.57 14.87
C GLY A 795 13.29 -26.22 16.30
N ASP A 796 14.58 -26.42 16.57
CA ASP A 796 15.17 -26.14 17.89
C ASP A 796 15.55 -24.67 18.03
N TYR A 797 14.54 -23.76 18.11
CA TYR A 797 14.75 -22.34 18.34
C TYR A 797 14.79 -22.07 19.86
N CYS A 798 15.73 -21.28 20.32
CA CYS A 798 15.83 -20.87 21.72
C CYS A 798 15.38 -19.45 21.96
N ARG A 799 14.92 -19.19 23.18
CA ARG A 799 14.69 -17.82 23.68
C ARG A 799 16.04 -17.16 23.90
N PRO A 800 16.38 -16.06 23.21
CA PRO A 800 17.63 -15.35 23.46
C PRO A 800 17.60 -14.62 24.80
N VAL A 801 18.76 -14.59 25.50
CA VAL A 801 18.98 -13.74 26.67
C VAL A 801 19.51 -12.40 26.18
N VAL A 802 18.75 -11.33 26.35
CA VAL A 802 19.14 -9.98 25.93
C VAL A 802 19.62 -9.20 27.13
N GLN A 803 20.86 -8.72 27.08
CA GLN A 803 21.54 -8.07 28.19
C GLN A 803 21.87 -6.61 27.86
N GLU A 804 21.40 -5.69 28.71
CA GLU A 804 21.58 -4.24 28.50
C GLU A 804 23.04 -3.80 28.71
N HIS A 805 23.73 -4.41 29.67
CA HIS A 805 25.09 -3.99 30.05
C HIS A 805 26.20 -4.89 29.47
N SER A 806 25.87 -5.94 28.77
CA SER A 806 26.82 -6.82 28.09
C SER A 806 27.10 -6.30 26.66
N ARG A 807 28.36 -6.36 26.26
CA ARG A 807 28.79 -6.03 24.89
C ARG A 807 29.14 -7.30 24.09
N GLY A 808 28.79 -8.46 24.62
CA GLY A 808 29.16 -9.74 24.02
C GLY A 808 28.05 -10.31 23.15
N ILE A 809 28.42 -11.14 22.18
CA ILE A 809 27.53 -11.97 21.38
C ILE A 809 28.00 -13.43 21.53
N LEU A 810 27.21 -14.22 22.22
CA LEU A 810 27.41 -15.65 22.38
C LEU A 810 26.26 -16.40 21.68
N ILE A 811 26.59 -17.21 20.68
CA ILE A 811 25.66 -18.07 19.98
C ILE A 811 26.24 -19.49 19.94
N LYS A 812 25.52 -20.46 20.48
CA LYS A 812 25.89 -21.89 20.40
C LYS A 812 25.00 -22.58 19.39
N ASN A 813 25.61 -23.36 18.53
CA ASN A 813 24.96 -24.15 17.49
C ASN A 813 23.94 -23.31 16.68
N GLY A 814 24.34 -22.06 16.33
CA GLY A 814 23.52 -21.16 15.54
C GLY A 814 23.35 -21.65 14.11
N ARG A 815 22.15 -21.44 13.54
CA ARG A 815 21.81 -21.76 12.16
C ARG A 815 21.35 -20.50 11.42
N HIS A 816 21.49 -20.48 10.12
CA HIS A 816 21.06 -19.32 9.31
C HIS A 816 19.53 -19.38 9.14
N PRO A 817 18.75 -18.41 9.64
CA PRO A 817 17.29 -18.51 9.74
C PRO A 817 16.59 -18.79 8.40
N VAL A 818 17.09 -18.21 7.32
CA VAL A 818 16.50 -18.37 5.99
C VAL A 818 16.96 -19.67 5.32
N ILE A 819 18.22 -19.98 5.39
CA ILE A 819 18.77 -21.17 4.75
C ILE A 819 18.25 -22.44 5.46
N ASP A 820 18.13 -22.40 6.77
CA ASP A 820 17.58 -23.49 7.59
C ASP A 820 16.15 -23.85 7.14
N VAL A 821 15.29 -22.85 6.99
CA VAL A 821 13.92 -23.02 6.48
C VAL A 821 13.89 -23.52 5.02
N LEU A 822 14.79 -23.03 4.16
CA LEU A 822 14.85 -23.43 2.75
C LEU A 822 15.35 -24.86 2.56
N LEU A 823 16.23 -25.34 3.43
CA LEU A 823 16.74 -26.72 3.38
C LEU A 823 15.68 -27.73 3.84
N GLY A 824 14.79 -27.34 4.76
CA GLY A 824 13.76 -28.19 5.30
C GLY A 824 14.31 -29.43 6.03
N GLU A 825 13.44 -30.38 6.36
CA GLU A 825 13.79 -31.58 7.15
C GLU A 825 14.75 -32.53 6.42
N GLN A 826 14.92 -32.41 5.10
CA GLN A 826 15.73 -33.37 4.32
C GLN A 826 17.22 -33.09 4.37
N LYS A 827 17.64 -31.86 4.68
CA LYS A 827 19.05 -31.45 4.74
C LYS A 827 19.25 -30.55 5.96
N GLN A 828 20.03 -31.00 6.90
CA GLN A 828 20.38 -30.18 8.06
C GLN A 828 21.43 -29.13 7.71
N TYR A 829 21.19 -27.90 8.18
CA TYR A 829 22.21 -26.85 8.19
C TYR A 829 23.27 -27.21 9.23
N VAL A 830 24.55 -27.09 8.88
CA VAL A 830 25.63 -27.32 9.84
C VAL A 830 25.69 -26.14 10.82
N PRO A 831 25.39 -26.36 12.12
CA PRO A 831 25.35 -25.27 13.09
C PRO A 831 26.75 -24.72 13.40
N ASN A 832 26.82 -23.45 13.79
CA ASN A 832 28.07 -22.75 14.07
C ASN A 832 28.04 -22.04 15.42
N ASN A 833 29.18 -21.99 16.08
CA ASN A 833 29.38 -21.26 17.32
C ASN A 833 29.95 -19.88 17.05
N THR A 834 29.48 -18.88 17.78
CA THR A 834 30.00 -17.51 17.75
C THR A 834 30.22 -17.06 19.18
N ASN A 835 31.43 -16.59 19.49
CA ASN A 835 31.78 -16.00 20.77
C ASN A 835 32.55 -14.72 20.54
N LEU A 836 31.93 -13.59 20.80
CA LEU A 836 32.53 -12.25 20.75
C LEU A 836 32.32 -11.64 22.15
N SER A 837 33.39 -11.54 22.93
CA SER A 837 33.35 -10.87 24.23
C SER A 837 33.68 -9.40 24.03
N GLY A 838 32.81 -8.50 24.47
CA GLY A 838 33.00 -7.06 24.31
C GLY A 838 34.29 -6.49 24.86
N ASP A 839 34.95 -7.16 25.79
CA ASP A 839 36.15 -6.71 26.45
C ASP A 839 37.48 -7.29 25.95
N ARG A 840 37.45 -8.50 25.43
CA ARG A 840 38.70 -9.22 24.99
C ARG A 840 38.66 -9.52 23.48
N GLU A 841 37.64 -10.20 23.00
CA GLU A 841 37.55 -10.68 21.62
C GLU A 841 36.51 -9.82 20.87
N ARG A 842 36.98 -8.67 20.34
CA ARG A 842 36.11 -7.70 19.64
C ARG A 842 36.02 -7.91 18.15
N ALA A 843 36.89 -8.73 17.59
CA ALA A 843 36.99 -8.96 16.16
C ALA A 843 37.28 -10.42 15.88
N MET A 844 36.62 -10.97 14.85
CA MET A 844 36.83 -12.30 14.35
C MET A 844 37.24 -12.24 12.88
N ILE A 845 38.31 -12.92 12.50
CA ILE A 845 38.77 -13.06 11.13
C ILE A 845 38.38 -14.45 10.63
N ILE A 846 37.56 -14.48 9.59
CA ILE A 846 37.04 -15.72 9.00
C ILE A 846 37.70 -15.93 7.64
N THR A 847 38.38 -17.04 7.47
CA THR A 847 38.99 -17.43 6.22
C THR A 847 38.52 -18.81 5.76
N GLY A 848 38.71 -19.15 4.51
CA GLY A 848 38.31 -20.44 3.96
C GLY A 848 38.11 -20.38 2.45
N PRO A 849 37.87 -21.54 1.79
CA PRO A 849 37.65 -21.57 0.36
C PRO A 849 36.42 -20.83 -0.11
N ASN A 850 36.35 -20.48 -1.39
CA ASN A 850 35.12 -19.95 -1.96
C ASN A 850 34.04 -21.02 -1.90
N MET A 851 32.78 -20.58 -1.65
CA MET A 851 31.63 -21.46 -1.37
C MET A 851 31.71 -22.27 -0.07
N GLY A 852 32.68 -22.00 0.81
CA GLY A 852 32.82 -22.67 2.11
C GLY A 852 31.88 -22.15 3.21
N GLY A 853 30.88 -21.32 2.88
CA GLY A 853 29.89 -20.85 3.85
C GLY A 853 30.26 -19.58 4.63
N LYS A 854 31.43 -18.93 4.35
CA LYS A 854 31.88 -17.71 5.06
C LYS A 854 30.82 -16.60 5.12
N SER A 855 30.23 -16.26 3.96
CA SER A 855 29.22 -15.21 3.84
C SER A 855 27.92 -15.60 4.56
N SER A 856 27.50 -16.86 4.49
CA SER A 856 26.34 -17.38 5.21
C SER A 856 26.52 -17.31 6.72
N TYR A 857 27.72 -17.62 7.22
CA TYR A 857 28.05 -17.51 8.64
C TYR A 857 28.01 -16.05 9.15
N ILE A 858 28.60 -15.10 8.40
CA ILE A 858 28.58 -13.68 8.78
C ILE A 858 27.14 -13.15 8.78
N LYS A 859 26.34 -13.48 7.73
CA LYS A 859 24.92 -13.12 7.66
C LYS A 859 24.14 -13.75 8.84
N GLN A 860 24.40 -15.02 9.18
CA GLN A 860 23.76 -15.71 10.29
C GLN A 860 23.90 -14.94 11.60
N VAL A 861 25.12 -14.50 11.97
CA VAL A 861 25.36 -13.77 13.22
C VAL A 861 24.57 -12.46 13.25
N ALA A 862 24.57 -11.69 12.16
CA ALA A 862 23.83 -10.44 12.05
C ALA A 862 22.30 -10.65 12.11
N LEU A 863 21.78 -11.69 11.43
CA LEU A 863 20.37 -12.01 11.41
C LEU A 863 19.85 -12.50 12.77
N ILE A 864 20.62 -13.37 13.46
CA ILE A 864 20.27 -13.85 14.80
C ILE A 864 20.24 -12.67 15.80
N THR A 865 21.21 -11.76 15.71
CA THR A 865 21.25 -10.54 16.55
C THR A 865 20.03 -9.66 16.28
N GLY A 866 19.69 -9.41 15.01
CA GLY A 866 18.50 -8.65 14.62
C GLY A 866 17.21 -9.31 15.10
N MET A 867 17.07 -10.63 14.96
CA MET A 867 15.91 -11.38 15.45
C MET A 867 15.77 -11.30 16.98
N ALA A 868 16.87 -11.43 17.73
CA ALA A 868 16.86 -11.31 19.18
C ALA A 868 16.35 -9.94 19.62
N GLN A 869 16.84 -8.87 19.03
CA GLN A 869 16.43 -7.49 19.34
C GLN A 869 15.04 -7.12 18.79
N MET A 870 14.52 -7.85 17.85
CA MET A 870 13.12 -7.73 17.46
C MET A 870 12.16 -8.35 18.49
N GLY A 871 12.65 -9.21 19.38
CA GLY A 871 11.85 -9.96 20.35
C GLY A 871 11.40 -11.32 19.81
N SER A 872 12.17 -11.91 18.90
CA SER A 872 11.93 -13.26 18.34
C SER A 872 12.82 -14.32 19.01
N TYR A 873 12.36 -15.55 19.02
CA TYR A 873 13.20 -16.73 19.22
C TYR A 873 14.18 -16.85 18.05
N VAL A 874 15.33 -17.45 18.30
CA VAL A 874 16.44 -17.53 17.34
C VAL A 874 16.85 -18.98 17.06
N PRO A 875 17.32 -19.30 15.84
CA PRO A 875 17.74 -20.63 15.45
C PRO A 875 19.11 -20.96 16.04
N ALA A 876 19.15 -21.24 17.32
CA ALA A 876 20.36 -21.61 18.08
C ALA A 876 19.97 -22.50 19.28
N GLU A 877 20.93 -23.24 19.82
CA GLU A 877 20.75 -23.98 21.07
C GLU A 877 20.76 -23.03 22.28
N GLU A 878 21.65 -22.04 22.25
CA GLU A 878 21.77 -20.98 23.27
C GLU A 878 22.20 -19.70 22.60
N ALA A 879 21.60 -18.58 22.98
CA ALA A 879 21.99 -17.25 22.51
C ALA A 879 21.96 -16.23 23.66
N SER A 880 23.07 -15.54 23.88
CA SER A 880 23.17 -14.40 24.80
C SER A 880 23.70 -13.22 24.02
N ILE A 881 22.88 -12.20 23.87
CA ILE A 881 23.12 -11.05 22.98
C ILE A 881 23.15 -9.79 23.82
N GLY A 882 24.28 -9.09 23.82
CA GLY A 882 24.37 -7.71 24.27
C GLY A 882 23.67 -6.79 23.27
N ILE A 883 22.98 -5.76 23.75
CA ILE A 883 22.27 -4.82 22.88
C ILE A 883 23.26 -4.11 21.96
N VAL A 884 23.00 -4.18 20.67
CA VAL A 884 23.70 -3.44 19.61
C VAL A 884 22.86 -2.27 19.14
N ASP A 885 23.50 -1.15 18.86
CA ASP A 885 22.90 0.09 18.33
C ASP A 885 22.91 0.16 16.79
N GLY A 886 23.72 -0.67 16.13
CA GLY A 886 23.82 -0.70 14.69
C GLY A 886 24.34 -2.01 14.13
N ILE A 887 23.87 -2.37 12.93
CA ILE A 887 24.36 -3.49 12.12
C ILE A 887 24.76 -2.93 10.76
N PHE A 888 26.02 -3.08 10.40
CA PHE A 888 26.56 -2.58 9.15
C PHE A 888 27.28 -3.68 8.38
N THR A 889 26.95 -3.84 7.11
CA THR A 889 27.60 -4.79 6.22
C THR A 889 28.26 -4.06 5.06
N ARG A 890 29.39 -4.60 4.61
CA ARG A 890 30.05 -4.20 3.39
C ARG A 890 30.13 -5.44 2.49
N GLY A 891 29.50 -5.36 1.31
CA GLY A 891 29.53 -6.41 0.29
C GLY A 891 30.71 -6.24 -0.63
#